data_e04188e6ad21aa1d3594e4f5fa5744b1
#
_entry.id   e04188e6ad21aa1d3594e4f5fa5744b1
#
_cell.length_a   1.000
_cell.length_b   1.000
_cell.length_c   1.000
_cell.angle_alpha   90.00
_cell.angle_beta   90.00
_cell.angle_gamma   90.00
#
_symmetry.space_group_name_H-M   'P 1'
#
loop_
_entity.id
_entity.type
_entity.pdbx_description
1 polymer ?
#
loop_
_entity_poly.entity_id
_entity_poly.type
_entity_poly.pdbx_seq_one_letter_code
_entity_poly.pdbx_strand_id
1 'polypeptide(L)'
;MKKTSLLLLVLLASIMLFGQNDVIIQPPRPKVGVVLGGGGAKGAAHIGVLKYLEEIGMPVDYVAGTSMGSILGGLYAMGYSPDELATLIANVNWNEYIGNKLDRSTMSKETRERNNTTLLNIPFSLKSLLDRDPNTKFINSLPSAYVNNSSLINLFNDLCVGYQEEMDFNDMPIPFACVATDIVTGEEVVFRSGIVPTAMRASMAIPGVFSPVSIGDMVLVDGGLVNNFPADVLKEMGADIIIGVEVTSEKNITPDDIQSLPQLLGRLVTNSTNAKRKENRELCDVHIVPDISGYGMLSFTPEAIDTLVNRGYKKAAEYQDVLVTLKQRIDVIAGHPVSKELRAPKAYNLMEDSVLINSIEFSNVSNRDSHWLMRKGGLKVGNTYNKDEIEHAVSVFRGTGCFDEVTYNIKEQDSVHARGVLSDNYDLTIRLASSKPNVAGLGFRYDTQEGAALLLKLGLNEKKFNGSKLDLRFKLSYNPKASIVYTYAVPSLANFNVAYNFRNEHFRILMEPNKGINLHYRQQKVGFNISQFHLLNFSTSAGLWFSSTTFDQSSIEANVLDSLVFVHNYQLTPFVSLEYDNLDDSYFAKRGVVANTSFRYHIEPKSTNRCYDLSFAFQGYITPWHGKVTIIPQLYGRYVAGATGYFNMWNTYGGEIAGRHFEHQIPFIGLTTTQYTLDLAGVLRCDVRYNFYGKHYLTAMYNILGVLDDYSTAKRFYFDTQGAGLKYSYDSPLGPIAFACYWVKWEGQHMPGAYFSFGYTF
;
A
#
# COMPACT_ATOMS: atom_id res chain seq x y z
N MET A 1 46.92 -66.74 52.01
CA MET A 1 45.55 -66.67 51.48
C MET A 1 44.50 -66.03 52.41
N LYS A 2 44.63 -65.98 53.69
CA LYS A 2 43.60 -65.39 54.62
C LYS A 2 43.64 -63.86 54.72
N LYS A 3 44.75 -63.18 54.35
CA LYS A 3 44.82 -61.69 54.43
C LYS A 3 44.34 -60.95 53.22
N THR A 4 44.41 -61.62 52.05
CA THR A 4 43.90 -61.06 50.77
C THR A 4 42.38 -61.11 50.68
N SER A 5 41.73 -62.12 51.24
CA SER A 5 40.28 -62.24 51.26
C SER A 5 39.60 -61.20 52.15
N LEU A 6 40.30 -60.80 53.27
CA LEU A 6 39.78 -59.78 54.19
C LEU A 6 39.84 -58.36 53.56
N LEU A 7 40.90 -58.10 52.79
CA LEU A 7 41.05 -56.82 52.11
C LEU A 7 40.03 -56.68 50.95
N LEU A 8 39.73 -57.78 50.27
CA LEU A 8 38.69 -57.78 49.22
C LEU A 8 37.27 -57.61 49.80
N LEU A 9 37.01 -58.17 50.97
CA LEU A 9 35.74 -58.01 51.66
C LEU A 9 35.53 -56.59 52.21
N VAL A 10 36.59 -55.95 52.68
CA VAL A 10 36.54 -54.53 53.16
C VAL A 10 36.39 -53.59 51.95
N LEU A 11 37.04 -53.91 50.81
CA LEU A 11 36.85 -53.11 49.57
C LEU A 11 35.48 -53.26 49.01
N LEU A 12 34.89 -54.45 49.00
CA LEU A 12 33.50 -54.69 48.60
C LEU A 12 32.48 -54.07 49.53
N ALA A 13 32.74 -54.08 50.84
CA ALA A 13 31.89 -53.40 51.81
C ALA A 13 31.94 -51.88 51.72
N SER A 14 33.11 -51.30 51.38
CA SER A 14 33.22 -49.85 51.13
C SER A 14 32.53 -49.44 49.83
N ILE A 15 32.56 -50.27 48.76
CA ILE A 15 31.86 -50.04 47.51
C ILE A 15 30.32 -50.12 47.71
N MET A 16 29.84 -51.00 48.59
CA MET A 16 28.42 -51.07 48.93
C MET A 16 27.94 -49.92 49.85
N LEU A 17 28.84 -49.36 50.71
CA LEU A 17 28.48 -48.21 51.50
C LEU A 17 28.52 -46.85 50.79
N PHE A 18 29.23 -46.77 49.66
CA PHE A 18 29.25 -45.60 48.79
C PHE A 18 28.21 -45.67 47.62
N GLY A 19 27.48 -46.78 47.50
CA GLY A 19 26.55 -47.04 46.43
C GLY A 19 25.06 -46.69 46.74
N GLN A 20 24.77 -46.19 47.95
CA GLN A 20 23.45 -45.62 48.24
C GLN A 20 23.51 -44.08 48.24
N ASN A 21 23.86 -43.52 47.11
CA ASN A 21 23.25 -42.26 46.77
C ASN A 21 21.82 -42.59 46.36
N ASP A 22 20.90 -42.46 47.28
CA ASP A 22 19.49 -42.24 46.93
C ASP A 22 19.48 -41.04 45.97
N VAL A 23 19.46 -41.33 44.67
CA VAL A 23 19.01 -40.35 43.70
C VAL A 23 17.57 -40.09 44.08
N ILE A 24 17.37 -39.11 44.95
CA ILE A 24 16.05 -38.53 45.18
C ILE A 24 15.66 -38.02 43.79
N ILE A 25 14.93 -38.82 43.05
CA ILE A 25 14.22 -38.37 41.83
C ILE A 25 13.19 -37.39 42.39
N GLN A 26 13.57 -36.10 42.44
CA GLN A 26 12.60 -35.08 42.73
C GLN A 26 11.52 -35.16 41.66
N PRO A 27 10.25 -35.18 42.03
CA PRO A 27 9.20 -35.15 41.01
C PRO A 27 9.40 -33.93 40.16
N PRO A 28 9.22 -34.08 38.83
CA PRO A 28 9.36 -32.93 37.94
C PRO A 28 8.41 -31.82 38.40
N ARG A 29 8.89 -30.58 38.44
CA ARG A 29 8.05 -29.44 38.83
C ARG A 29 6.86 -29.30 37.88
N PRO A 30 5.72 -28.78 38.40
CA PRO A 30 4.57 -28.49 37.55
C PRO A 30 4.95 -27.54 36.41
N LYS A 31 4.50 -27.85 35.20
CA LYS A 31 4.70 -27.06 33.99
C LYS A 31 3.61 -26.01 33.86
N VAL A 32 4.01 -24.75 33.63
CA VAL A 32 3.11 -23.60 33.51
C VAL A 32 2.89 -23.25 32.07
N GLY A 33 1.64 -23.24 31.62
CA GLY A 33 1.20 -22.77 30.34
C GLY A 33 0.51 -21.42 30.43
N VAL A 34 0.76 -20.53 29.42
CA VAL A 34 0.08 -19.24 29.29
C VAL A 34 -0.74 -19.24 28.02
N VAL A 35 -2.06 -19.05 28.13
CA VAL A 35 -2.95 -18.90 26.98
C VAL A 35 -3.35 -17.45 26.75
N LEU A 36 -3.20 -16.99 25.50
CA LEU A 36 -3.48 -15.62 25.08
C LEU A 36 -4.61 -15.60 24.05
N GLY A 37 -5.76 -15.05 24.43
CA GLY A 37 -6.94 -15.00 23.55
C GLY A 37 -6.83 -13.97 22.43
N GLY A 38 -7.65 -14.16 21.39
CA GLY A 38 -7.75 -13.21 20.28
C GLY A 38 -8.53 -11.95 20.65
N GLY A 39 -8.18 -10.79 20.03
CA GLY A 39 -8.86 -9.52 20.33
C GLY A 39 -8.40 -8.30 19.52
N GLY A 40 -7.56 -8.45 18.50
CA GLY A 40 -6.97 -7.33 17.78
C GLY A 40 -6.14 -6.41 18.68
N ALA A 41 -6.23 -5.09 18.53
CA ALA A 41 -5.47 -4.12 19.33
C ALA A 41 -5.64 -4.30 20.85
N LYS A 42 -6.78 -4.82 21.30
CA LYS A 42 -7.03 -5.12 22.72
C LYS A 42 -6.05 -6.14 23.30
N GLY A 43 -5.47 -6.97 22.43
CA GLY A 43 -4.42 -7.93 22.81
C GLY A 43 -3.18 -7.29 23.40
N ALA A 44 -2.93 -6.00 23.22
CA ALA A 44 -1.84 -5.29 23.90
C ALA A 44 -1.89 -5.47 25.44
N ALA A 45 -3.07 -5.73 26.02
CA ALA A 45 -3.19 -6.05 27.44
C ALA A 45 -2.47 -7.35 27.85
N HIS A 46 -2.27 -8.31 26.94
CA HIS A 46 -1.47 -9.51 27.19
C HIS A 46 -0.04 -9.17 27.61
N ILE A 47 0.54 -8.15 26.97
CA ILE A 47 1.91 -7.69 27.24
C ILE A 47 2.06 -7.29 28.72
N GLY A 48 1.07 -6.54 29.23
CA GLY A 48 1.07 -6.13 30.63
C GLY A 48 1.01 -7.32 31.61
N VAL A 49 0.22 -8.34 31.28
CA VAL A 49 0.14 -9.57 32.09
C VAL A 49 1.46 -10.34 32.01
N LEU A 50 2.03 -10.54 30.82
CA LEU A 50 3.34 -11.20 30.68
C LEU A 50 4.44 -10.47 31.44
N LYS A 51 4.44 -9.12 31.44
CA LYS A 51 5.37 -8.30 32.22
C LYS A 51 5.26 -8.59 33.70
N TYR A 52 4.04 -8.62 34.25
CA TYR A 52 3.83 -8.92 35.64
C TYR A 52 4.26 -10.35 36.00
N LEU A 53 3.97 -11.35 35.18
CA LEU A 53 4.42 -12.73 35.39
C LEU A 53 5.94 -12.83 35.41
N GLU A 54 6.65 -12.11 34.56
CA GLU A 54 8.11 -12.05 34.56
C GLU A 54 8.66 -11.37 35.83
N GLU A 55 8.06 -10.29 36.30
CA GLU A 55 8.49 -9.56 37.50
C GLU A 55 8.39 -10.41 38.77
N ILE A 56 7.35 -11.23 38.88
CA ILE A 56 7.24 -12.17 40.03
C ILE A 56 8.04 -13.46 39.82
N GLY A 57 8.77 -13.60 38.70
CA GLY A 57 9.57 -14.77 38.35
C GLY A 57 8.75 -16.02 38.04
N MET A 58 7.51 -15.91 37.60
CA MET A 58 6.68 -17.04 37.18
C MET A 58 7.32 -17.76 35.98
N PRO A 59 7.63 -19.06 36.06
CA PRO A 59 8.11 -19.80 34.90
C PRO A 59 6.99 -19.94 33.87
N VAL A 60 7.34 -19.81 32.58
CA VAL A 60 6.42 -20.08 31.48
C VAL A 60 7.05 -21.16 30.62
N ASP A 61 6.44 -22.35 30.66
CA ASP A 61 6.93 -23.54 29.93
C ASP A 61 6.26 -23.76 28.58
N TYR A 62 5.03 -23.25 28.40
CA TYR A 62 4.24 -23.38 27.18
C TYR A 62 3.46 -22.10 26.90
N VAL A 63 3.30 -21.76 25.64
CA VAL A 63 2.44 -20.65 25.20
C VAL A 63 1.50 -21.12 24.11
N ALA A 64 0.22 -20.80 24.25
CA ALA A 64 -0.75 -20.99 23.16
C ALA A 64 -1.52 -19.70 22.93
N GLY A 65 -1.87 -19.42 21.65
CA GLY A 65 -2.58 -18.19 21.33
C GLY A 65 -3.44 -18.26 20.08
N THR A 66 -4.40 -17.33 20.00
CA THR A 66 -5.25 -17.13 18.82
C THR A 66 -5.19 -15.67 18.38
N SER A 67 -5.13 -15.40 17.08
CA SER A 67 -5.15 -14.04 16.51
C SER A 67 -4.03 -13.17 17.10
N MET A 68 -4.32 -12.01 17.70
CA MET A 68 -3.30 -11.18 18.36
C MET A 68 -2.57 -11.94 19.47
N GLY A 69 -3.25 -12.86 20.16
CA GLY A 69 -2.62 -13.73 21.16
C GLY A 69 -1.59 -14.67 20.54
N SER A 70 -1.77 -15.12 19.29
CA SER A 70 -0.77 -15.93 18.57
C SER A 70 0.45 -15.11 18.19
N ILE A 71 0.27 -13.83 17.81
CA ILE A 71 1.37 -12.93 17.46
C ILE A 71 2.24 -12.64 18.67
N LEU A 72 1.61 -12.13 19.73
CA LEU A 72 2.33 -11.79 20.97
C LEU A 72 2.91 -13.01 21.66
N GLY A 73 2.16 -14.11 21.68
CA GLY A 73 2.61 -15.39 22.25
C GLY A 73 3.77 -16.00 21.47
N GLY A 74 3.73 -15.97 20.13
CA GLY A 74 4.79 -16.46 19.26
C GLY A 74 6.08 -15.64 19.41
N LEU A 75 5.98 -14.31 19.37
CA LEU A 75 7.14 -13.44 19.60
C LEU A 75 7.73 -13.61 21.02
N TYR A 76 6.87 -13.71 22.02
CA TYR A 76 7.29 -13.99 23.38
C TYR A 76 7.99 -15.36 23.50
N ALA A 77 7.47 -16.37 22.82
CA ALA A 77 8.04 -17.70 22.77
C ALA A 77 9.42 -17.75 22.07
N MET A 78 9.65 -16.86 21.11
CA MET A 78 10.96 -16.66 20.45
C MET A 78 11.98 -15.95 21.34
N GLY A 79 11.57 -15.33 22.46
CA GLY A 79 12.46 -14.67 23.40
C GLY A 79 12.30 -13.15 23.52
N TYR A 80 11.36 -12.52 22.81
CA TYR A 80 11.05 -11.10 23.00
C TYR A 80 10.57 -10.86 24.44
N SER A 81 11.10 -9.83 25.07
CA SER A 81 10.62 -9.38 26.38
C SER A 81 9.30 -8.61 26.26
N PRO A 82 8.50 -8.54 27.31
CA PRO A 82 7.29 -7.73 27.32
C PRO A 82 7.53 -6.24 27.00
N ASP A 83 8.65 -5.67 27.42
CA ASP A 83 8.98 -4.26 27.12
C ASP A 83 9.33 -4.06 25.66
N GLU A 84 10.04 -4.99 25.02
CA GLU A 84 10.29 -4.99 23.58
C GLU A 84 8.98 -5.14 22.80
N LEU A 85 8.09 -6.05 23.22
CA LEU A 85 6.78 -6.21 22.60
C LEU A 85 5.93 -4.93 22.71
N ALA A 86 5.92 -4.26 23.84
CA ALA A 86 5.19 -3.00 24.02
C ALA A 86 5.73 -1.90 23.09
N THR A 87 7.05 -1.75 23.02
CA THR A 87 7.72 -0.79 22.13
C THR A 87 7.41 -1.08 20.68
N LEU A 88 7.50 -2.35 20.28
CA LEU A 88 7.25 -2.80 18.91
C LEU A 88 5.80 -2.50 18.47
N ILE A 89 4.81 -2.93 19.26
CA ILE A 89 3.40 -2.74 18.90
C ILE A 89 3.01 -1.26 18.88
N ALA A 90 3.59 -0.43 19.75
CA ALA A 90 3.33 1.01 19.78
C ALA A 90 3.97 1.75 18.58
N ASN A 91 5.12 1.29 18.10
CA ASN A 91 5.87 1.94 17.00
C ASN A 91 5.47 1.46 15.61
N VAL A 92 4.86 0.28 15.46
CA VAL A 92 4.37 -0.20 14.18
C VAL A 92 3.24 0.69 13.66
N ASN A 93 3.40 1.22 12.44
CA ASN A 93 2.34 1.98 11.77
C ASN A 93 1.26 1.03 11.20
N TRP A 94 0.40 0.53 12.05
CA TRP A 94 -0.66 -0.42 11.67
C TRP A 94 -1.56 0.08 10.54
N ASN A 95 -1.77 1.40 10.42
CA ASN A 95 -2.56 1.98 9.33
C ASN A 95 -1.90 1.78 7.96
N GLU A 96 -0.59 1.71 7.90
CA GLU A 96 0.16 1.43 6.68
C GLU A 96 0.04 -0.04 6.28
N TYR A 97 0.22 -0.95 7.23
CA TYR A 97 0.10 -2.39 7.00
C TYR A 97 -1.33 -2.85 6.70
N ILE A 98 -2.33 -2.26 7.36
CA ILE A 98 -3.75 -2.53 7.11
C ILE A 98 -4.25 -1.76 5.89
N GLY A 99 -3.76 -0.53 5.66
CA GLY A 99 -4.21 0.35 4.56
C GLY A 99 -3.68 -0.02 3.18
N ASN A 100 -2.67 -0.88 3.08
CA ASN A 100 -2.03 -1.32 1.83
C ASN A 100 -1.66 -0.17 0.87
N LYS A 101 -1.34 1.01 1.40
CA LYS A 101 -0.94 2.16 0.58
C LYS A 101 0.48 1.94 0.05
N LEU A 102 0.59 1.89 -1.28
CA LEU A 102 1.88 2.00 -1.94
C LEU A 102 2.34 3.46 -1.94
N ASP A 103 3.61 3.69 -1.69
CA ASP A 103 4.21 4.99 -1.92
C ASP A 103 4.13 5.33 -3.42
N ARG A 104 3.48 6.44 -3.72
CA ARG A 104 3.28 6.89 -5.11
C ARG A 104 4.61 7.10 -5.84
N SER A 105 5.67 7.50 -5.12
CA SER A 105 7.00 7.73 -5.69
C SER A 105 7.63 6.44 -6.25
N THR A 106 7.26 5.28 -5.72
CA THR A 106 7.74 3.97 -6.18
C THR A 106 6.92 3.38 -7.33
N MET A 107 5.72 3.94 -7.61
CA MET A 107 4.83 3.44 -8.66
C MET A 107 5.34 3.77 -10.06
N SER A 108 5.14 2.85 -11.00
CA SER A 108 5.31 3.13 -12.42
C SER A 108 4.30 4.17 -12.90
N LYS A 109 4.61 4.86 -13.99
CA LYS A 109 3.70 5.85 -14.60
C LYS A 109 2.33 5.24 -14.91
N GLU A 110 2.31 4.05 -15.50
CA GLU A 110 1.07 3.35 -15.86
C GLU A 110 0.23 3.01 -14.62
N THR A 111 0.87 2.61 -13.54
CA THR A 111 0.18 2.33 -12.26
C THR A 111 -0.40 3.60 -11.66
N ARG A 112 0.36 4.72 -11.70
CA ARG A 112 -0.12 6.04 -11.25
C ARG A 112 -1.31 6.51 -12.07
N GLU A 113 -1.23 6.47 -13.40
CA GLU A 113 -2.34 6.85 -14.28
C GLU A 113 -3.60 6.01 -14.02
N ARG A 114 -3.45 4.69 -13.89
CA ARG A 114 -4.58 3.81 -13.58
C ARG A 114 -5.28 4.18 -12.28
N ASN A 115 -4.52 4.41 -11.22
CA ASN A 115 -5.07 4.73 -9.90
C ASN A 115 -5.70 6.12 -9.85
N ASN A 116 -5.27 7.04 -10.72
CA ASN A 116 -5.72 8.44 -10.73
C ASN A 116 -6.92 8.71 -11.63
N THR A 117 -7.27 7.78 -12.52
CA THR A 117 -8.32 8.02 -13.54
C THR A 117 -9.56 7.18 -13.35
N THR A 118 -9.48 6.08 -12.59
CA THR A 118 -10.59 5.14 -12.43
C THR A 118 -11.02 5.04 -10.97
N LEU A 119 -12.33 5.04 -10.76
CA LEU A 119 -12.97 4.80 -9.48
C LEU A 119 -12.92 3.32 -9.07
N LEU A 120 -13.08 2.44 -10.06
CA LEU A 120 -13.10 1.00 -9.87
C LEU A 120 -12.17 0.33 -10.87
N ASN A 121 -11.31 -0.56 -10.38
CA ASN A 121 -10.45 -1.41 -11.20
C ASN A 121 -10.69 -2.88 -10.83
N ILE A 122 -11.20 -3.67 -11.77
CA ILE A 122 -11.51 -5.07 -11.58
C ILE A 122 -10.50 -5.90 -12.35
N PRO A 123 -9.58 -6.60 -11.67
CA PRO A 123 -8.66 -7.52 -12.33
C PRO A 123 -9.41 -8.79 -12.74
N PHE A 124 -9.19 -9.28 -13.95
CA PHE A 124 -9.84 -10.49 -14.46
C PHE A 124 -8.92 -11.38 -15.31
N SER A 125 -9.33 -12.65 -15.50
CA SER A 125 -8.69 -13.56 -16.44
C SER A 125 -9.62 -13.81 -17.63
N LEU A 126 -9.09 -13.67 -18.86
CA LEU A 126 -9.85 -14.00 -20.08
C LEU A 126 -10.31 -15.46 -20.10
N LYS A 127 -9.49 -16.37 -19.55
CA LYS A 127 -9.84 -17.78 -19.46
C LYS A 127 -11.11 -17.99 -18.64
N SER A 128 -11.25 -17.32 -17.51
CA SER A 128 -12.43 -17.42 -16.64
C SER A 128 -13.70 -16.78 -17.24
N LEU A 129 -13.54 -15.84 -18.19
CA LEU A 129 -14.69 -15.27 -18.92
C LEU A 129 -15.15 -16.11 -20.12
N LEU A 130 -14.24 -16.87 -20.71
CA LEU A 130 -14.52 -17.74 -21.86
C LEU A 130 -15.00 -19.13 -21.43
N ASP A 131 -14.71 -19.56 -20.20
CA ASP A 131 -15.28 -20.78 -19.62
C ASP A 131 -16.79 -20.59 -19.44
N ARG A 132 -17.57 -21.38 -20.18
CA ARG A 132 -19.05 -21.33 -20.19
C ARG A 132 -19.70 -21.92 -18.93
N ASP A 133 -18.94 -22.15 -17.85
CA ASP A 133 -19.51 -22.62 -16.58
C ASP A 133 -20.33 -21.49 -15.93
N PRO A 134 -21.65 -21.64 -15.75
CA PRO A 134 -22.50 -20.64 -15.11
C PRO A 134 -22.12 -20.36 -13.65
N ASN A 135 -21.30 -21.22 -13.02
CA ASN A 135 -20.86 -21.08 -11.63
C ASN A 135 -19.56 -20.26 -11.50
N THR A 136 -18.83 -20.03 -12.59
CA THR A 136 -17.69 -19.09 -12.62
C THR A 136 -18.16 -17.65 -12.83
N LYS A 137 -19.10 -17.20 -12.00
CA LYS A 137 -19.68 -15.86 -12.10
C LYS A 137 -18.65 -14.77 -11.75
N PHE A 138 -18.88 -13.59 -12.28
CA PHE A 138 -18.20 -12.30 -11.96
C PHE A 138 -17.91 -12.12 -10.46
N ILE A 139 -18.76 -12.68 -9.57
CA ILE A 139 -18.56 -12.68 -8.12
C ILE A 139 -17.22 -13.35 -7.71
N ASN A 140 -16.76 -14.40 -8.44
CA ASN A 140 -15.47 -15.07 -8.16
C ASN A 140 -14.25 -14.24 -8.60
N SER A 141 -14.46 -13.14 -9.32
CA SER A 141 -13.40 -12.21 -9.70
C SER A 141 -13.22 -11.04 -8.72
N LEU A 142 -14.15 -10.86 -7.77
CA LEU A 142 -14.04 -9.87 -6.72
C LEU A 142 -12.92 -10.26 -5.73
N PRO A 143 -12.19 -9.28 -5.15
CA PRO A 143 -11.20 -9.56 -4.13
C PRO A 143 -11.83 -10.26 -2.93
N SER A 144 -11.21 -11.33 -2.45
CA SER A 144 -11.66 -12.07 -1.25
C SER A 144 -11.43 -11.30 0.05
N ALA A 145 -10.66 -10.20 0.00
CA ALA A 145 -10.36 -9.37 1.15
C ALA A 145 -10.01 -7.92 0.76
N TYR A 146 -10.16 -7.03 1.72
CA TYR A 146 -9.86 -5.59 1.54
C TYR A 146 -8.36 -5.30 1.57
N VAL A 147 -7.57 -6.09 2.31
CA VAL A 147 -6.13 -5.88 2.55
C VAL A 147 -5.29 -6.95 1.87
N ASN A 148 -4.29 -6.53 1.10
CA ASN A 148 -3.26 -7.41 0.56
C ASN A 148 -2.32 -7.88 1.69
N ASN A 149 -2.01 -9.16 1.70
CA ASN A 149 -1.25 -9.81 2.77
C ASN A 149 0.25 -9.49 2.79
N SER A 150 0.83 -9.03 1.67
CA SER A 150 2.29 -8.94 1.51
C SER A 150 2.97 -8.12 2.62
N SER A 151 2.43 -6.96 2.97
CA SER A 151 3.05 -6.09 3.97
C SER A 151 3.05 -6.74 5.36
N LEU A 152 1.98 -7.45 5.73
CA LEU A 152 1.92 -8.16 7.02
C LEU A 152 2.82 -9.38 7.06
N ILE A 153 2.92 -10.12 5.94
CA ILE A 153 3.86 -11.26 5.83
C ILE A 153 5.29 -10.74 5.99
N ASN A 154 5.63 -9.65 5.32
CA ASN A 154 6.95 -9.04 5.42
C ASN A 154 7.24 -8.58 6.85
N LEU A 155 6.28 -7.91 7.51
CA LEU A 155 6.43 -7.52 8.92
C LEU A 155 6.73 -8.73 9.83
N PHE A 156 5.99 -9.83 9.66
CA PHE A 156 6.27 -11.02 10.46
C PHE A 156 7.61 -11.67 10.10
N ASN A 157 8.00 -11.64 8.83
CA ASN A 157 9.30 -12.11 8.42
C ASN A 157 10.43 -11.27 9.04
N ASP A 158 10.28 -9.94 9.11
CA ASP A 158 11.23 -9.04 9.76
C ASP A 158 11.39 -9.31 11.25
N LEU A 159 10.27 -9.65 11.92
CA LEU A 159 10.23 -9.94 13.35
C LEU A 159 10.70 -11.36 13.71
N CYS A 160 10.69 -12.27 12.73
CA CYS A 160 10.94 -13.70 12.95
C CYS A 160 12.13 -14.21 12.14
N VAL A 161 13.14 -13.38 11.87
CA VAL A 161 14.38 -13.84 11.20
C VAL A 161 14.99 -14.98 12.01
N GLY A 162 15.30 -16.09 11.32
CA GLY A 162 15.72 -17.35 11.98
C GLY A 162 14.58 -18.34 12.28
N TYR A 163 13.31 -17.94 12.17
CA TYR A 163 12.13 -18.81 12.35
C TYR A 163 11.26 -18.90 11.09
N GLN A 164 11.83 -18.62 9.93
CA GLN A 164 11.13 -18.55 8.65
C GLN A 164 11.20 -19.87 7.85
N GLU A 165 11.73 -20.94 8.42
CA GLU A 165 11.76 -22.29 7.86
C GLU A 165 10.76 -23.21 8.58
N GLU A 166 10.49 -24.37 7.96
CA GLU A 166 9.70 -25.40 8.63
C GLU A 166 10.43 -25.95 9.84
N MET A 167 9.76 -25.90 11.01
CA MET A 167 10.32 -26.39 12.26
C MET A 167 9.23 -26.96 13.16
N ASP A 168 9.62 -27.75 14.16
CA ASP A 168 8.77 -28.10 15.30
C ASP A 168 8.75 -26.93 16.30
N PHE A 169 7.56 -26.42 16.62
CA PHE A 169 7.43 -25.29 17.56
C PHE A 169 7.77 -25.68 19.02
N ASN A 170 7.91 -26.98 19.30
CA ASN A 170 8.46 -27.45 20.56
C ASN A 170 9.95 -27.13 20.72
N ASP A 171 10.67 -26.90 19.61
CA ASP A 171 12.10 -26.55 19.61
C ASP A 171 12.34 -25.04 19.83
N MET A 172 11.28 -24.24 19.91
CA MET A 172 11.37 -22.82 20.25
C MET A 172 11.84 -22.64 21.71
N PRO A 173 12.44 -21.49 22.08
CA PRO A 173 12.86 -21.20 23.47
C PRO A 173 11.75 -21.44 24.50
N ILE A 174 10.51 -21.17 24.15
CA ILE A 174 9.32 -21.68 24.84
C ILE A 174 8.47 -22.40 23.81
N PRO A 175 8.13 -23.68 24.02
CA PRO A 175 7.18 -24.41 23.18
C PRO A 175 5.90 -23.64 22.93
N PHE A 176 5.53 -23.54 21.65
CA PHE A 176 4.45 -22.66 21.19
C PHE A 176 3.40 -23.42 20.36
N ALA A 177 2.15 -22.97 20.47
CA ALA A 177 1.09 -23.40 19.56
C ALA A 177 0.17 -22.21 19.22
N CYS A 178 -0.37 -22.20 18.00
CA CYS A 178 -1.40 -21.23 17.65
C CYS A 178 -2.52 -21.88 16.83
N VAL A 179 -3.69 -21.24 16.88
CA VAL A 179 -4.91 -21.78 16.31
C VAL A 179 -5.36 -20.97 15.11
N ALA A 180 -5.69 -21.66 14.01
CA ALA A 180 -6.42 -21.13 12.86
C ALA A 180 -7.70 -21.94 12.62
N THR A 181 -8.53 -21.52 11.70
CA THR A 181 -9.74 -22.21 11.25
C THR A 181 -9.60 -22.55 9.78
N ASP A 182 -9.76 -23.80 9.40
CA ASP A 182 -9.94 -24.16 7.99
C ASP A 182 -11.39 -23.87 7.57
N ILE A 183 -11.58 -22.89 6.70
CA ILE A 183 -12.94 -22.49 6.28
C ILE A 183 -13.58 -23.49 5.30
N VAL A 184 -12.80 -24.42 4.73
CA VAL A 184 -13.29 -25.48 3.84
C VAL A 184 -14.02 -26.56 4.64
N THR A 185 -13.43 -26.98 5.76
CA THR A 185 -14.01 -28.02 6.64
C THR A 185 -14.78 -27.42 7.81
N GLY A 186 -14.48 -26.18 8.20
CA GLY A 186 -15.00 -25.55 9.41
C GLY A 186 -14.28 -26.01 10.69
N GLU A 187 -13.19 -26.75 10.57
CA GLU A 187 -12.46 -27.34 11.70
C GLU A 187 -11.35 -26.45 12.23
N GLU A 188 -10.98 -26.70 13.45
CA GLU A 188 -9.82 -26.10 14.12
C GLU A 188 -8.52 -26.67 13.57
N VAL A 189 -7.56 -25.81 13.28
CA VAL A 189 -6.21 -26.19 12.90
C VAL A 189 -5.23 -25.65 13.94
N VAL A 190 -4.62 -26.56 14.72
CA VAL A 190 -3.62 -26.23 15.73
C VAL A 190 -2.24 -26.39 15.11
N PHE A 191 -1.54 -25.27 14.95
CA PHE A 191 -0.15 -25.25 14.53
C PHE A 191 0.79 -25.55 15.69
N ARG A 192 1.54 -26.62 15.60
CA ARG A 192 2.66 -27.02 16.48
C ARG A 192 3.94 -27.25 15.69
N SER A 193 3.88 -27.07 14.38
CA SER A 193 5.00 -27.15 13.44
C SER A 193 4.69 -26.37 12.18
N GLY A 194 5.70 -26.14 11.35
CA GLY A 194 5.62 -25.40 10.10
C GLY A 194 6.43 -24.10 10.18
N ILE A 195 6.03 -23.11 9.40
CA ILE A 195 6.69 -21.79 9.33
C ILE A 195 6.00 -20.84 10.31
N VAL A 196 6.68 -20.42 11.37
CA VAL A 196 6.09 -19.63 12.47
C VAL A 196 5.36 -18.35 11.99
N PRO A 197 5.97 -17.45 11.18
CA PRO A 197 5.27 -16.28 10.67
C PRO A 197 4.03 -16.63 9.83
N THR A 198 4.04 -17.75 9.11
CA THR A 198 2.87 -18.21 8.33
C THR A 198 1.74 -18.70 9.24
N ALA A 199 2.08 -19.45 10.30
CA ALA A 199 1.12 -19.92 11.29
C ALA A 199 0.44 -18.74 12.03
N MET A 200 1.23 -17.78 12.51
CA MET A 200 0.71 -16.54 13.13
C MET A 200 -0.18 -15.76 12.16
N ARG A 201 0.23 -15.68 10.89
CA ARG A 201 -0.53 -14.99 9.84
C ARG A 201 -1.87 -15.69 9.56
N ALA A 202 -1.90 -17.03 9.54
CA ALA A 202 -3.14 -17.80 9.40
C ALA A 202 -4.07 -17.54 10.59
N SER A 203 -3.52 -17.59 11.80
CA SER A 203 -4.26 -17.39 13.04
C SER A 203 -4.95 -16.03 13.16
N MET A 204 -4.44 -14.97 12.47
CA MET A 204 -5.00 -13.62 12.49
C MET A 204 -5.81 -13.23 11.23
N ALA A 205 -6.03 -14.15 10.31
CA ALA A 205 -6.67 -13.88 9.02
C ALA A 205 -8.19 -13.65 9.14
N ILE A 206 -8.61 -12.51 9.69
CA ILE A 206 -10.02 -12.14 9.87
C ILE A 206 -10.72 -12.07 8.49
N PRO A 207 -11.75 -12.89 8.22
CA PRO A 207 -12.47 -12.87 6.96
C PRO A 207 -13.03 -11.48 6.62
N GLY A 208 -12.90 -11.07 5.36
CA GLY A 208 -13.33 -9.75 4.90
C GLY A 208 -12.38 -8.58 5.24
N VAL A 209 -11.44 -8.76 6.18
CA VAL A 209 -10.39 -7.80 6.50
C VAL A 209 -9.09 -8.23 5.84
N PHE A 210 -8.62 -9.44 6.15
CA PHE A 210 -7.38 -10.00 5.62
C PHE A 210 -7.67 -11.17 4.68
N SER A 211 -6.81 -11.37 3.68
CA SER A 211 -6.92 -12.53 2.79
C SER A 211 -6.62 -13.82 3.56
N PRO A 212 -7.33 -14.92 3.29
CA PRO A 212 -7.04 -16.24 3.85
C PRO A 212 -5.62 -16.71 3.51
N VAL A 213 -5.09 -17.64 4.29
CA VAL A 213 -3.80 -18.29 4.04
C VAL A 213 -4.08 -19.71 3.50
N SER A 214 -3.55 -20.03 2.31
CA SER A 214 -3.68 -21.36 1.74
C SER A 214 -2.45 -22.19 2.02
N ILE A 215 -2.63 -23.37 2.63
CA ILE A 215 -1.56 -24.34 2.90
C ILE A 215 -2.08 -25.72 2.43
N GLY A 216 -1.50 -26.27 1.36
CA GLY A 216 -2.03 -27.48 0.73
C GLY A 216 -3.47 -27.27 0.25
N ASP A 217 -4.38 -28.13 0.68
CA ASP A 217 -5.81 -28.05 0.36
C ASP A 217 -6.62 -27.21 1.36
N MET A 218 -6.00 -26.73 2.44
CA MET A 218 -6.65 -25.91 3.48
C MET A 218 -6.70 -24.45 3.08
N VAL A 219 -7.78 -23.78 3.43
CA VAL A 219 -7.96 -22.31 3.33
C VAL A 219 -8.19 -21.76 4.73
N LEU A 220 -7.14 -21.20 5.31
CA LEU A 220 -7.07 -20.86 6.72
C LEU A 220 -7.46 -19.41 6.98
N VAL A 221 -8.27 -19.21 7.98
CA VAL A 221 -8.73 -17.92 8.49
C VAL A 221 -8.50 -17.83 10.00
N ASP A 222 -8.82 -16.69 10.60
CA ASP A 222 -8.64 -16.42 12.05
C ASP A 222 -9.22 -17.54 12.89
N GLY A 223 -8.40 -18.06 13.83
CA GLY A 223 -8.77 -19.14 14.73
C GLY A 223 -9.90 -18.79 15.68
N GLY A 224 -10.15 -17.50 15.88
CA GLY A 224 -11.24 -17.01 16.70
C GLY A 224 -12.64 -17.44 16.24
N LEU A 225 -12.78 -17.96 15.01
CA LEU A 225 -14.04 -18.52 14.51
C LEU A 225 -14.41 -19.84 15.21
N VAL A 226 -13.42 -20.63 15.64
CA VAL A 226 -13.63 -21.94 16.28
C VAL A 226 -13.09 -21.97 17.73
N ASN A 227 -11.88 -21.47 17.96
CA ASN A 227 -11.27 -21.48 19.29
C ASN A 227 -10.50 -20.17 19.57
N ASN A 228 -11.20 -19.19 20.12
CA ASN A 228 -10.61 -17.88 20.41
C ASN A 228 -9.77 -17.83 21.70
N PHE A 229 -9.80 -18.88 22.52
CA PHE A 229 -9.11 -18.95 23.80
C PHE A 229 -8.61 -20.37 24.07
N PRO A 230 -7.48 -20.81 23.46
CA PRO A 230 -7.09 -22.20 23.32
C PRO A 230 -6.40 -22.78 24.56
N ALA A 231 -7.08 -22.83 25.72
CA ALA A 231 -6.58 -23.45 26.95
C ALA A 231 -6.51 -24.98 26.85
N ASP A 232 -7.41 -25.59 26.08
CA ASP A 232 -7.39 -26.99 25.73
C ASP A 232 -6.09 -27.41 25.02
N VAL A 233 -5.58 -26.58 24.13
CA VAL A 233 -4.31 -26.80 23.43
C VAL A 233 -3.15 -26.87 24.40
N LEU A 234 -3.09 -25.98 25.42
CA LEU A 234 -2.07 -26.05 26.47
C LEU A 234 -2.15 -27.31 27.30
N LYS A 235 -3.37 -27.75 27.61
CA LYS A 235 -3.57 -29.02 28.32
C LYS A 235 -3.02 -30.20 27.56
N GLU A 236 -3.26 -30.24 26.24
CA GLU A 236 -2.69 -31.24 25.34
C GLU A 236 -1.16 -31.16 25.21
N MET A 237 -0.56 -29.95 25.30
CA MET A 237 0.88 -29.76 25.36
C MET A 237 1.53 -30.24 26.65
N GLY A 238 0.71 -30.55 27.69
CA GLY A 238 1.18 -31.06 28.97
C GLY A 238 1.35 -30.01 30.04
N ALA A 239 0.64 -28.87 29.96
CA ALA A 239 0.62 -27.90 31.06
C ALA A 239 -0.15 -28.45 32.27
N ASP A 240 0.49 -28.37 33.43
CA ASP A 240 -0.11 -28.74 34.71
C ASP A 240 -0.88 -27.58 35.32
N ILE A 241 -0.38 -26.34 35.10
CA ILE A 241 -0.97 -25.08 35.56
C ILE A 241 -1.21 -24.22 34.35
N ILE A 242 -2.42 -23.69 34.20
CA ILE A 242 -2.82 -22.85 33.04
C ILE A 242 -3.20 -21.45 33.56
N ILE A 243 -2.46 -20.44 33.09
CA ILE A 243 -2.77 -19.02 33.29
C ILE A 243 -3.39 -18.47 32.01
N GLY A 244 -4.67 -18.14 32.06
CA GLY A 244 -5.41 -17.63 30.89
C GLY A 244 -5.58 -16.13 30.92
N VAL A 245 -5.29 -15.47 29.77
CA VAL A 245 -5.52 -14.03 29.57
C VAL A 245 -6.52 -13.82 28.46
N GLU A 246 -7.69 -13.30 28.81
CA GLU A 246 -8.80 -13.11 27.87
C GLU A 246 -9.11 -11.62 27.67
N VAL A 247 -9.15 -11.16 26.40
CA VAL A 247 -9.41 -9.77 26.02
C VAL A 247 -10.69 -9.61 25.20
N THR A 248 -11.63 -10.52 25.37
CA THR A 248 -12.98 -10.44 24.78
C THR A 248 -13.99 -9.91 25.77
N SER A 249 -14.84 -8.97 25.33
CA SER A 249 -15.89 -8.38 26.18
C SER A 249 -17.19 -9.18 26.09
N GLU A 250 -17.79 -9.47 27.25
CA GLU A 250 -19.14 -10.05 27.34
C GLU A 250 -20.26 -9.01 27.37
N LYS A 251 -19.98 -7.75 27.04
CA LYS A 251 -21.01 -6.70 27.02
C LYS A 251 -22.20 -7.09 26.13
N ASN A 252 -23.40 -6.90 26.66
CA ASN A 252 -24.63 -6.92 25.87
C ASN A 252 -24.50 -5.83 24.79
N ILE A 253 -24.33 -6.28 23.54
CA ILE A 253 -24.20 -5.42 22.37
C ILE A 253 -25.60 -5.08 21.91
N THR A 254 -25.84 -3.79 21.66
CA THR A 254 -27.08 -3.29 21.07
C THR A 254 -27.02 -3.31 19.54
N PRO A 255 -28.15 -3.26 18.82
CA PRO A 255 -28.14 -3.15 17.36
C PRO A 255 -27.31 -1.97 16.85
N ASP A 256 -27.19 -0.89 17.62
CA ASP A 256 -26.42 0.30 17.26
C ASP A 256 -24.89 0.07 17.28
N ASP A 257 -24.44 -0.99 17.92
CA ASP A 257 -23.04 -1.38 17.95
C ASP A 257 -22.60 -2.19 16.71
N ILE A 258 -23.55 -2.50 15.78
CA ILE A 258 -23.31 -3.31 14.56
C ILE A 258 -23.61 -2.47 13.33
N GLN A 259 -22.79 -1.45 13.05
CA GLN A 259 -23.00 -0.53 11.95
C GLN A 259 -22.05 -0.77 10.75
N SER A 260 -21.08 -1.69 10.88
CA SER A 260 -20.10 -1.97 9.83
C SER A 260 -19.87 -3.46 9.64
N LEU A 261 -19.45 -3.84 8.42
CA LEU A 261 -19.11 -5.23 8.08
C LEU A 261 -18.05 -5.83 9.02
N PRO A 262 -16.95 -5.13 9.39
CA PRO A 262 -15.98 -5.64 10.37
C PRO A 262 -16.58 -5.89 11.76
N GLN A 263 -17.50 -5.05 12.21
CA GLN A 263 -18.22 -5.25 13.49
C GLN A 263 -19.14 -6.46 13.44
N LEU A 264 -19.86 -6.63 12.33
CA LEU A 264 -20.72 -7.81 12.11
C LEU A 264 -19.90 -9.11 12.11
N LEU A 265 -18.80 -9.14 11.35
CA LEU A 265 -17.90 -10.30 11.29
C LEU A 265 -17.28 -10.62 12.65
N GLY A 266 -16.78 -9.61 13.37
CA GLY A 266 -16.26 -9.77 14.73
C GLY A 266 -17.31 -10.32 15.69
N ARG A 267 -18.58 -10.00 15.49
CA ARG A 267 -19.69 -10.53 16.32
C ARG A 267 -20.02 -12.00 15.99
N LEU A 268 -19.99 -12.35 14.70
CA LEU A 268 -20.18 -13.74 14.28
C LEU A 268 -19.11 -14.65 14.91
N VAL A 269 -17.85 -14.20 14.88
CA VAL A 269 -16.72 -14.88 15.56
C VAL A 269 -16.99 -15.05 17.05
N THR A 270 -17.36 -13.99 17.75
CA THR A 270 -17.59 -14.06 19.21
C THR A 270 -18.75 -14.98 19.57
N ASN A 271 -19.81 -15.03 18.79
CA ASN A 271 -20.98 -15.84 19.09
C ASN A 271 -20.77 -17.32 18.80
N SER A 272 -20.03 -17.69 17.77
CA SER A 272 -19.79 -19.08 17.38
C SER A 272 -18.94 -19.84 18.41
N THR A 273 -18.07 -19.15 19.14
CA THR A 273 -17.09 -19.76 20.07
C THR A 273 -17.48 -19.73 21.55
N ASN A 274 -18.65 -19.23 21.88
CA ASN A 274 -19.05 -19.04 23.31
C ASN A 274 -19.02 -20.31 24.13
N ALA A 275 -19.45 -21.45 23.58
CA ALA A 275 -19.48 -22.72 24.30
C ALA A 275 -18.04 -23.20 24.61
N LYS A 276 -17.20 -23.35 23.58
CA LYS A 276 -15.81 -23.79 23.71
C LYS A 276 -14.98 -22.86 24.60
N ARG A 277 -15.22 -21.55 24.49
CA ARG A 277 -14.57 -20.56 25.35
C ARG A 277 -14.91 -20.74 26.81
N LYS A 278 -16.16 -21.09 27.14
CA LYS A 278 -16.57 -21.38 28.53
C LYS A 278 -15.86 -22.63 29.05
N GLU A 279 -15.82 -23.68 28.28
CA GLU A 279 -15.09 -24.91 28.61
C GLU A 279 -13.60 -24.62 28.85
N ASN A 280 -12.97 -23.85 27.98
CA ASN A 280 -11.57 -23.48 28.09
C ASN A 280 -11.25 -22.59 29.31
N ARG A 281 -12.18 -21.73 29.75
CA ARG A 281 -12.04 -20.97 30.97
C ARG A 281 -11.98 -21.89 32.21
N GLU A 282 -12.75 -22.97 32.22
CA GLU A 282 -12.78 -23.93 33.32
C GLU A 282 -11.48 -24.76 33.44
N LEU A 283 -10.65 -24.77 32.36
CA LEU A 283 -9.32 -25.40 32.39
C LEU A 283 -8.24 -24.50 33.02
N CYS A 284 -8.51 -23.21 33.22
CA CYS A 284 -7.54 -22.27 33.73
C CYS A 284 -7.50 -22.29 35.27
N ASP A 285 -6.32 -22.44 35.85
CA ASP A 285 -6.08 -22.26 37.30
C ASP A 285 -6.17 -20.78 37.69
N VAL A 286 -5.75 -19.88 36.80
CA VAL A 286 -5.90 -18.43 36.93
C VAL A 286 -6.45 -17.85 35.63
N HIS A 287 -7.58 -17.16 35.69
CA HIS A 287 -8.22 -16.53 34.56
C HIS A 287 -8.21 -15.00 34.73
N ILE A 288 -7.42 -14.30 33.93
CA ILE A 288 -7.19 -12.87 34.00
C ILE A 288 -7.94 -12.18 32.84
N VAL A 289 -8.85 -11.27 33.20
CA VAL A 289 -9.65 -10.49 32.22
C VAL A 289 -9.38 -9.00 32.43
N PRO A 290 -8.45 -8.40 31.65
CA PRO A 290 -8.18 -6.97 31.72
C PRO A 290 -9.37 -6.13 31.30
N ASP A 291 -9.49 -4.90 31.82
CA ASP A 291 -10.48 -3.95 31.36
C ASP A 291 -10.08 -3.37 29.99
N ILE A 292 -10.84 -3.75 28.98
CA ILE A 292 -10.65 -3.32 27.58
C ILE A 292 -11.70 -2.30 27.14
N SER A 293 -12.49 -1.74 28.07
CA SER A 293 -13.56 -0.79 27.77
C SER A 293 -13.02 0.47 27.10
N GLY A 294 -13.76 0.95 26.08
CA GLY A 294 -13.37 2.12 25.30
C GLY A 294 -12.49 1.83 24.08
N TYR A 295 -12.01 0.57 23.89
CA TYR A 295 -11.14 0.20 22.79
C TYR A 295 -11.76 -0.88 21.90
N GLY A 296 -11.62 -0.69 20.57
CA GLY A 296 -12.02 -1.64 19.53
C GLY A 296 -10.86 -2.51 19.03
N MET A 297 -11.17 -3.42 18.11
CA MET A 297 -10.17 -4.31 17.48
C MET A 297 -9.10 -3.55 16.66
N LEU A 298 -9.40 -2.33 16.20
CA LEU A 298 -8.53 -1.48 15.38
C LEU A 298 -7.94 -0.27 16.13
N SER A 299 -7.98 -0.26 17.47
CA SER A 299 -7.47 0.84 18.29
C SER A 299 -5.93 0.76 18.46
N PHE A 300 -5.21 0.84 17.33
CA PHE A 300 -3.75 0.74 17.29
C PHE A 300 -3.05 2.12 17.38
N THR A 301 -3.48 3.00 18.28
CA THR A 301 -2.70 4.22 18.53
C THR A 301 -1.71 4.00 19.68
N PRO A 302 -0.54 4.68 19.70
CA PRO A 302 0.42 4.53 20.81
C PRO A 302 -0.21 4.70 22.18
N GLU A 303 -1.07 5.69 22.35
CA GLU A 303 -1.76 5.98 23.62
C GLU A 303 -2.73 4.85 24.02
N ALA A 304 -3.41 4.24 23.05
CA ALA A 304 -4.29 3.11 23.28
C ALA A 304 -3.50 1.87 23.71
N ILE A 305 -2.39 1.59 23.03
CA ILE A 305 -1.48 0.49 23.35
C ILE A 305 -0.94 0.63 24.75
N ASP A 306 -0.36 1.80 25.09
CA ASP A 306 0.15 2.07 26.45
C ASP A 306 -0.91 1.88 27.54
N THR A 307 -2.13 2.36 27.28
CA THR A 307 -3.24 2.22 28.22
C THR A 307 -3.62 0.75 28.40
N LEU A 308 -3.71 -0.02 27.32
CA LEU A 308 -4.08 -1.44 27.38
C LEU A 308 -3.00 -2.28 28.08
N VAL A 309 -1.72 -2.03 27.80
CA VAL A 309 -0.60 -2.67 28.51
C VAL A 309 -0.68 -2.40 30.01
N ASN A 310 -0.87 -1.13 30.42
CA ASN A 310 -1.01 -0.76 31.81
C ASN A 310 -2.23 -1.40 32.47
N ARG A 311 -3.35 -1.54 31.80
CA ARG A 311 -4.55 -2.23 32.30
C ARG A 311 -4.32 -3.72 32.46
N GLY A 312 -3.60 -4.34 31.51
CA GLY A 312 -3.19 -5.75 31.63
C GLY A 312 -2.31 -5.98 32.86
N TYR A 313 -1.30 -5.15 33.04
CA TYR A 313 -0.41 -5.22 34.21
C TYR A 313 -1.16 -5.05 35.56
N LYS A 314 -1.97 -4.00 35.66
CA LYS A 314 -2.78 -3.75 36.88
C LYS A 314 -3.72 -4.91 37.20
N LYS A 315 -4.35 -5.48 36.16
CA LYS A 315 -5.25 -6.61 36.34
C LYS A 315 -4.52 -7.86 36.82
N ALA A 316 -3.33 -8.14 36.28
CA ALA A 316 -2.49 -9.24 36.77
C ALA A 316 -2.06 -9.02 38.26
N ALA A 317 -1.73 -7.79 38.64
CA ALA A 317 -1.38 -7.42 40.00
C ALA A 317 -2.53 -7.64 40.98
N GLU A 318 -3.80 -7.54 40.57
CA GLU A 318 -4.95 -7.90 41.43
C GLU A 318 -4.96 -9.39 41.82
N TYR A 319 -4.30 -10.26 41.06
CA TYR A 319 -4.14 -11.69 41.34
C TYR A 319 -2.82 -12.02 42.06
N GLN A 320 -2.13 -11.02 42.62
CA GLN A 320 -0.81 -11.17 43.25
C GLN A 320 -0.78 -12.33 44.25
N ASP A 321 -1.73 -12.39 45.15
CA ASP A 321 -1.74 -13.42 46.22
C ASP A 321 -1.82 -14.84 45.64
N VAL A 322 -2.65 -15.05 44.64
CA VAL A 322 -2.80 -16.34 43.96
C VAL A 322 -1.54 -16.69 43.17
N LEU A 323 -1.04 -15.75 42.33
CA LEU A 323 0.12 -15.96 41.46
C LEU A 323 1.40 -16.19 42.27
N VAL A 324 1.63 -15.42 43.35
CA VAL A 324 2.80 -15.62 44.25
C VAL A 324 2.69 -16.94 45.01
N THR A 325 1.50 -17.32 45.45
CA THR A 325 1.29 -18.62 46.11
C THR A 325 1.57 -19.78 45.16
N LEU A 326 1.09 -19.71 43.90
CA LEU A 326 1.40 -20.70 42.89
C LEU A 326 2.92 -20.78 42.62
N LYS A 327 3.59 -19.63 42.48
CA LYS A 327 5.04 -19.57 42.31
C LYS A 327 5.79 -20.23 43.45
N GLN A 328 5.43 -19.92 44.70
CA GLN A 328 6.03 -20.53 45.90
C GLN A 328 5.82 -22.06 45.94
N ARG A 329 4.63 -22.53 45.56
CA ARG A 329 4.34 -23.96 45.45
C ARG A 329 5.23 -24.65 44.40
N ILE A 330 5.43 -24.01 43.23
CA ILE A 330 6.33 -24.51 42.18
C ILE A 330 7.76 -24.60 42.71
N ASP A 331 8.24 -23.58 43.40
CA ASP A 331 9.60 -23.53 44.00
C ASP A 331 9.82 -24.61 45.04
N VAL A 332 8.81 -24.84 45.90
CA VAL A 332 8.86 -25.90 46.92
C VAL A 332 8.96 -27.28 46.29
N ILE A 333 8.16 -27.55 45.23
CA ILE A 333 8.20 -28.84 44.53
C ILE A 333 9.52 -29.01 43.77
N ALA A 334 10.05 -27.94 43.17
CA ALA A 334 11.34 -27.94 42.51
C ALA A 334 12.55 -28.08 43.48
N GLY A 335 12.34 -27.80 44.80
CA GLY A 335 13.40 -27.82 45.78
C GLY A 335 14.37 -26.63 45.76
N HIS A 336 14.15 -25.68 44.84
CA HIS A 336 14.92 -24.44 44.69
C HIS A 336 14.03 -23.37 44.05
N PRO A 337 14.35 -22.07 44.21
CA PRO A 337 13.70 -21.01 43.46
C PRO A 337 13.88 -21.27 41.97
N VAL A 338 12.78 -21.45 41.24
CA VAL A 338 12.80 -21.56 39.77
C VAL A 338 13.03 -20.16 39.23
N SER A 339 14.28 -19.87 38.88
CA SER A 339 14.57 -18.64 38.13
C SER A 339 14.16 -18.81 36.69
N LYS A 340 13.81 -17.70 36.03
CA LYS A 340 13.69 -17.63 34.57
C LYS A 340 15.00 -18.19 33.99
N GLU A 341 14.99 -19.37 33.39
CA GLU A 341 16.13 -19.81 32.60
C GLU A 341 16.43 -18.70 31.57
N LEU A 342 17.71 -18.34 31.46
CA LEU A 342 18.13 -17.39 30.42
C LEU A 342 17.63 -17.95 29.10
N ARG A 343 16.60 -17.31 28.52
CA ARG A 343 16.09 -17.68 27.21
C ARG A 343 17.23 -17.60 26.24
N ALA A 344 17.27 -18.53 25.31
CA ALA A 344 18.15 -18.46 24.15
C ALA A 344 17.99 -17.09 23.46
N PRO A 345 18.99 -16.62 22.74
CA PRO A 345 18.94 -15.33 22.07
C PRO A 345 17.66 -15.21 21.24
N LYS A 346 17.01 -14.05 21.38
CA LYS A 346 15.81 -13.70 20.61
C LYS A 346 16.06 -13.84 19.11
N ALA A 347 14.98 -14.03 18.38
CA ALA A 347 14.99 -13.85 16.93
C ALA A 347 15.65 -12.52 16.58
N TYR A 348 16.46 -12.53 15.53
CA TYR A 348 17.01 -11.31 14.97
C TYR A 348 15.87 -10.38 14.56
N ASN A 349 15.90 -9.13 14.99
CA ASN A 349 14.86 -8.15 14.69
C ASN A 349 15.35 -7.16 13.63
N LEU A 350 14.95 -7.35 12.37
CA LEU A 350 15.32 -6.48 11.27
C LEU A 350 14.80 -5.03 11.44
N MET A 351 13.79 -4.80 12.28
CA MET A 351 13.31 -3.44 12.56
C MET A 351 14.33 -2.59 13.33
N GLU A 352 15.24 -3.21 14.07
CA GLU A 352 16.27 -2.53 14.88
C GLU A 352 17.67 -2.69 14.29
N ASP A 353 17.90 -3.73 13.51
CA ASP A 353 19.22 -4.14 13.04
C ASP A 353 19.32 -4.09 11.51
N SER A 354 20.50 -4.38 10.98
CA SER A 354 20.74 -4.53 9.55
C SER A 354 21.51 -5.82 9.26
N VAL A 355 21.26 -6.45 8.11
CA VAL A 355 21.82 -7.76 7.73
C VAL A 355 22.70 -7.65 6.49
N LEU A 356 23.81 -8.39 6.48
CA LEU A 356 24.66 -8.56 5.29
C LEU A 356 24.03 -9.63 4.37
N ILE A 357 23.66 -9.23 3.16
CA ILE A 357 23.04 -10.12 2.17
C ILE A 357 24.08 -10.66 1.20
N ASN A 358 24.33 -11.96 1.26
CA ASN A 358 25.30 -12.67 0.43
C ASN A 358 24.73 -13.23 -0.87
N SER A 359 23.43 -13.52 -0.92
CA SER A 359 22.73 -13.88 -2.15
C SER A 359 21.36 -13.23 -2.24
N ILE A 360 20.90 -12.99 -3.46
CA ILE A 360 19.56 -12.45 -3.72
C ILE A 360 18.92 -13.30 -4.80
N GLU A 361 17.85 -14.00 -4.45
CA GLU A 361 17.11 -14.84 -5.37
C GLU A 361 15.70 -14.32 -5.60
N PHE A 362 15.23 -14.43 -6.83
CA PHE A 362 13.85 -14.08 -7.21
C PHE A 362 13.11 -15.31 -7.69
N SER A 363 11.93 -15.56 -7.14
CA SER A 363 11.04 -16.59 -7.67
C SER A 363 10.08 -16.02 -8.71
N ASN A 364 9.70 -16.86 -9.69
CA ASN A 364 8.69 -16.58 -10.72
C ASN A 364 9.05 -15.51 -11.77
N VAL A 365 10.32 -15.14 -11.89
CA VAL A 365 10.80 -14.25 -12.95
C VAL A 365 12.08 -14.81 -13.59
N SER A 366 12.40 -14.36 -14.80
CA SER A 366 13.64 -14.76 -15.48
C SER A 366 14.87 -14.11 -14.85
N ASN A 367 16.05 -14.72 -15.02
CA ASN A 367 17.32 -14.14 -14.53
C ASN A 367 17.58 -12.74 -15.08
N ARG A 368 17.16 -12.43 -16.30
CA ARG A 368 17.26 -11.09 -16.88
C ARG A 368 16.38 -10.09 -16.14
N ASP A 369 15.16 -10.48 -15.82
CA ASP A 369 14.20 -9.64 -15.12
C ASP A 369 14.60 -9.44 -13.65
N SER A 370 15.17 -10.47 -12.99
CA SER A 370 15.69 -10.36 -11.62
C SER A 370 16.84 -9.36 -11.52
N HIS A 371 17.79 -9.36 -12.44
CA HIS A 371 18.87 -8.36 -12.47
C HIS A 371 18.34 -6.93 -12.68
N TRP A 372 17.29 -6.76 -13.49
CA TRP A 372 16.66 -5.48 -13.67
C TRP A 372 15.94 -5.02 -12.40
N LEU A 373 15.19 -5.92 -11.73
CA LEU A 373 14.50 -5.64 -10.48
C LEU A 373 15.49 -5.27 -9.38
N MET A 374 16.59 -6.03 -9.19
CA MET A 374 17.64 -5.70 -8.22
C MET A 374 18.14 -4.26 -8.42
N ARG A 375 18.51 -3.92 -9.66
CA ARG A 375 19.00 -2.56 -9.97
C ARG A 375 17.95 -1.49 -9.72
N LYS A 376 16.68 -1.75 -10.06
CA LYS A 376 15.56 -0.84 -9.85
C LYS A 376 15.25 -0.63 -8.37
N GLY A 377 15.30 -1.70 -7.56
CA GLY A 377 15.11 -1.67 -6.11
C GLY A 377 16.34 -1.22 -5.32
N GLY A 378 17.47 -0.96 -5.98
CA GLY A 378 18.71 -0.56 -5.29
C GLY A 378 19.43 -1.71 -4.58
N LEU A 379 19.05 -2.97 -4.84
CA LEU A 379 19.64 -4.15 -4.20
C LEU A 379 20.92 -4.60 -4.89
N LYS A 380 21.93 -4.97 -4.11
CA LYS A 380 23.21 -5.52 -4.55
C LYS A 380 23.67 -6.62 -3.59
N VAL A 381 24.17 -7.70 -4.11
CA VAL A 381 24.80 -8.78 -3.34
C VAL A 381 26.05 -8.25 -2.63
N GLY A 382 26.27 -8.67 -1.39
CA GLY A 382 27.41 -8.26 -0.56
C GLY A 382 27.23 -6.91 0.16
N ASN A 383 26.04 -6.33 0.14
CA ASN A 383 25.72 -5.12 0.89
C ASN A 383 24.91 -5.44 2.15
N THR A 384 24.99 -4.56 3.12
CA THR A 384 24.16 -4.58 4.34
C THR A 384 22.91 -3.77 4.10
N TYR A 385 21.76 -4.30 4.55
CA TYR A 385 20.46 -3.68 4.41
C TYR A 385 19.70 -3.67 5.75
N ASN A 386 19.03 -2.57 6.03
CA ASN A 386 18.01 -2.49 7.07
C ASN A 386 16.61 -2.76 6.47
N LYS A 387 15.61 -2.85 7.34
CA LYS A 387 14.22 -3.07 6.94
C LYS A 387 13.73 -2.07 5.91
N ASP A 388 13.95 -0.77 6.13
CA ASP A 388 13.40 0.29 5.28
C ASP A 388 13.95 0.23 3.85
N GLU A 389 15.20 -0.18 3.68
CA GLU A 389 15.83 -0.36 2.37
C GLU A 389 15.24 -1.57 1.62
N ILE A 390 14.97 -2.68 2.30
CA ILE A 390 14.34 -3.86 1.71
C ILE A 390 12.87 -3.55 1.37
N GLU A 391 12.13 -2.91 2.28
CA GLU A 391 10.74 -2.49 2.05
C GLU A 391 10.62 -1.47 0.92
N HIS A 392 11.59 -0.57 0.77
CA HIS A 392 11.67 0.31 -0.39
C HIS A 392 11.77 -0.49 -1.70
N ALA A 393 12.65 -1.48 -1.76
CA ALA A 393 12.77 -2.35 -2.94
C ALA A 393 11.46 -3.10 -3.22
N VAL A 394 10.82 -3.67 -2.19
CA VAL A 394 9.50 -4.31 -2.28
C VAL A 394 8.45 -3.35 -2.82
N SER A 395 8.41 -2.11 -2.31
CA SER A 395 7.49 -1.07 -2.79
C SER A 395 7.71 -0.73 -4.26
N VAL A 396 8.97 -0.67 -4.71
CA VAL A 396 9.32 -0.48 -6.13
C VAL A 396 8.82 -1.65 -6.98
N PHE A 397 8.96 -2.91 -6.52
CA PHE A 397 8.48 -4.07 -7.27
C PHE A 397 6.95 -4.10 -7.37
N ARG A 398 6.24 -3.84 -6.27
CA ARG A 398 4.79 -3.68 -6.24
C ARG A 398 4.34 -2.49 -7.09
N GLY A 399 5.10 -1.40 -7.06
CA GLY A 399 4.86 -0.18 -7.84
C GLY A 399 4.87 -0.39 -9.36
N THR A 400 5.48 -1.48 -9.86
CA THR A 400 5.35 -1.87 -11.28
C THR A 400 3.90 -2.18 -11.67
N GLY A 401 3.04 -2.52 -10.68
CA GLY A 401 1.65 -2.93 -10.89
C GLY A 401 1.48 -4.30 -11.54
N CYS A 402 2.57 -5.06 -11.68
CA CYS A 402 2.59 -6.39 -12.31
C CYS A 402 2.51 -7.52 -11.28
N PHE A 403 2.82 -7.23 -10.04
CA PHE A 403 2.81 -8.19 -8.93
C PHE A 403 1.79 -7.75 -7.88
N ASP A 404 0.85 -8.63 -7.57
CA ASP A 404 -0.15 -8.37 -6.52
C ASP A 404 0.45 -8.66 -5.14
N GLU A 405 1.33 -9.64 -5.07
CA GLU A 405 2.05 -10.02 -3.86
C GLU A 405 3.56 -9.99 -4.09
N VAL A 406 4.26 -9.28 -3.22
CA VAL A 406 5.71 -9.27 -3.15
C VAL A 406 6.10 -9.51 -1.70
N THR A 407 6.63 -10.67 -1.43
CA THR A 407 7.09 -11.06 -0.10
C THR A 407 8.58 -11.40 -0.16
N TYR A 408 9.26 -11.28 0.96
CA TYR A 408 10.64 -11.69 1.06
C TYR A 408 10.87 -12.55 2.29
N ASN A 409 11.93 -13.34 2.21
CA ASN A 409 12.40 -14.19 3.27
C ASN A 409 13.91 -13.99 3.43
N ILE A 410 14.38 -13.91 4.65
CA ILE A 410 15.81 -13.75 4.98
C ILE A 410 16.24 -15.00 5.71
N LYS A 411 17.11 -15.78 5.05
CA LYS A 411 17.59 -17.06 5.55
C LYS A 411 19.04 -16.94 5.98
N GLU A 412 19.37 -17.48 7.13
CA GLU A 412 20.73 -17.64 7.59
C GLU A 412 21.47 -18.70 6.77
N GLN A 413 22.71 -18.42 6.32
CA GLN A 413 23.47 -19.34 5.46
C GLN A 413 24.01 -20.56 6.21
N ASP A 414 24.35 -20.41 7.48
CA ASP A 414 24.87 -21.50 8.30
C ASP A 414 23.78 -22.09 9.20
N SER A 415 23.21 -23.24 8.79
CA SER A 415 22.21 -24.00 9.54
C SER A 415 22.72 -24.67 10.83
N VAL A 416 23.89 -24.30 11.31
CA VAL A 416 24.37 -24.70 12.61
C VAL A 416 23.78 -23.74 13.65
N HIS A 417 22.63 -24.08 14.16
CA HIS A 417 22.09 -23.51 15.39
C HIS A 417 23.03 -23.81 16.58
N ALA A 418 24.25 -23.32 16.51
CA ALA A 418 25.09 -23.17 17.67
C ALA A 418 24.42 -22.07 18.51
N ARG A 419 23.69 -22.50 19.53
CA ARG A 419 23.03 -21.66 20.53
C ARG A 419 23.92 -20.46 20.85
N GLY A 420 23.56 -19.27 20.35
CA GLY A 420 24.15 -18.02 20.81
C GLY A 420 25.09 -17.26 19.86
N VAL A 421 25.30 -17.70 18.63
CA VAL A 421 26.07 -16.91 17.64
C VAL A 421 25.16 -16.67 16.44
N LEU A 422 24.77 -15.39 16.24
CA LEU A 422 24.06 -14.96 15.03
C LEU A 422 25.07 -15.05 13.85
N SER A 423 24.64 -15.57 12.72
CA SER A 423 25.41 -15.51 11.47
C SER A 423 25.49 -14.08 10.97
N ASP A 424 26.66 -13.68 10.45
CA ASP A 424 26.79 -12.38 9.78
C ASP A 424 26.32 -12.43 8.31
N ASN A 425 25.88 -13.61 7.82
CA ASN A 425 25.63 -13.89 6.41
C ASN A 425 24.21 -14.40 6.17
N TYR A 426 23.45 -13.67 5.36
CA TYR A 426 22.07 -14.01 5.05
C TYR A 426 21.79 -14.08 3.55
N ASP A 427 20.87 -14.94 3.16
CA ASP A 427 20.30 -15.03 1.83
C ASP A 427 18.93 -14.38 1.79
N LEU A 428 18.72 -13.48 0.82
CA LEU A 428 17.45 -12.80 0.60
C LEU A 428 16.70 -13.47 -0.55
N THR A 429 15.58 -14.09 -0.27
CA THR A 429 14.68 -14.65 -1.29
C THR A 429 13.45 -13.76 -1.45
N ILE A 430 13.24 -13.23 -2.66
CA ILE A 430 12.09 -12.38 -2.99
C ILE A 430 11.10 -13.19 -3.84
N ARG A 431 9.88 -13.35 -3.33
CA ARG A 431 8.79 -14.06 -4.01
C ARG A 431 7.84 -13.07 -4.65
N LEU A 432 7.65 -13.23 -5.97
CA LEU A 432 6.79 -12.37 -6.78
C LEU A 432 5.59 -13.19 -7.27
N ALA A 433 4.40 -12.85 -6.80
CA ALA A 433 3.16 -13.44 -7.30
C ALA A 433 2.52 -12.48 -8.32
N SER A 434 2.37 -12.97 -9.56
CA SER A 434 1.77 -12.20 -10.64
C SER A 434 0.28 -12.01 -10.42
N SER A 435 -0.21 -10.81 -10.73
CA SER A 435 -1.62 -10.51 -10.69
C SER A 435 -2.40 -11.10 -11.87
N LYS A 436 -3.74 -11.08 -11.78
CA LYS A 436 -4.60 -11.34 -12.95
C LYS A 436 -4.21 -10.34 -14.04
N PRO A 437 -3.92 -10.80 -15.28
CA PRO A 437 -3.22 -9.97 -16.27
C PRO A 437 -4.07 -8.83 -16.85
N ASN A 438 -5.39 -8.94 -16.80
CA ASN A 438 -6.31 -7.99 -17.41
C ASN A 438 -7.01 -7.14 -16.36
N VAL A 439 -7.40 -5.93 -16.73
CA VAL A 439 -8.10 -4.98 -15.86
C VAL A 439 -9.26 -4.34 -16.61
N ALA A 440 -10.45 -4.36 -16.03
CA ALA A 440 -11.57 -3.53 -16.45
C ALA A 440 -11.69 -2.34 -15.48
N GLY A 441 -11.71 -1.13 -15.99
CA GLY A 441 -11.76 0.10 -15.21
C GLY A 441 -13.00 0.93 -15.52
N LEU A 442 -13.55 1.55 -14.49
CA LEU A 442 -14.65 2.50 -14.58
C LEU A 442 -14.26 3.80 -13.89
N GLY A 443 -14.31 4.92 -14.62
CA GLY A 443 -14.12 6.26 -14.09
C GLY A 443 -15.37 7.11 -14.27
N PHE A 444 -15.62 8.00 -13.33
CA PHE A 444 -16.71 8.98 -13.40
C PHE A 444 -16.19 10.36 -13.07
N ARG A 445 -16.69 11.35 -13.79
CA ARG A 445 -16.45 12.76 -13.54
C ARG A 445 -17.68 13.59 -13.90
N TYR A 446 -17.90 14.64 -13.13
CA TYR A 446 -18.78 15.74 -13.48
C TYR A 446 -18.04 17.05 -13.25
N ASP A 447 -18.13 17.99 -14.19
CA ASP A 447 -17.74 19.37 -13.95
C ASP A 447 -18.61 20.36 -14.75
N THR A 448 -18.63 21.63 -14.29
CA THR A 448 -19.49 22.67 -14.87
C THR A 448 -19.10 23.11 -16.28
N GLN A 449 -17.92 22.71 -16.78
CA GLN A 449 -17.46 23.08 -18.13
C GLN A 449 -17.78 22.01 -19.18
N GLU A 450 -17.82 20.74 -18.79
CA GLU A 450 -18.05 19.63 -19.75
C GLU A 450 -19.34 18.85 -19.42
N GLY A 451 -19.85 18.94 -18.19
CA GLY A 451 -20.93 18.08 -17.71
C GLY A 451 -20.43 16.70 -17.25
N ALA A 452 -21.29 15.69 -17.39
CA ALA A 452 -20.97 14.33 -16.98
C ALA A 452 -20.07 13.63 -18.00
N ALA A 453 -19.08 12.89 -17.49
CA ALA A 453 -18.19 12.04 -18.28
C ALA A 453 -18.00 10.68 -17.61
N LEU A 454 -18.05 9.62 -18.40
CA LEU A 454 -17.81 8.25 -18.01
C LEU A 454 -16.60 7.71 -18.74
N LEU A 455 -15.63 7.17 -18.01
CA LEU A 455 -14.47 6.48 -18.58
C LEU A 455 -14.69 4.97 -18.49
N LEU A 456 -14.65 4.30 -19.63
CA LEU A 456 -14.56 2.85 -19.72
C LEU A 456 -13.13 2.48 -20.14
N LYS A 457 -12.48 1.66 -19.33
CA LYS A 457 -11.13 1.17 -19.58
C LYS A 457 -11.13 -0.35 -19.67
N LEU A 458 -10.39 -0.90 -20.65
CA LEU A 458 -10.12 -2.32 -20.76
C LEU A 458 -8.63 -2.52 -21.08
N GLY A 459 -7.89 -3.01 -20.10
CA GLY A 459 -6.48 -3.38 -20.22
C GLY A 459 -6.32 -4.89 -20.38
N LEU A 460 -5.84 -5.35 -21.53
CA LEU A 460 -5.51 -6.74 -21.77
C LEU A 460 -4.00 -6.94 -21.59
N ASN A 461 -3.64 -7.92 -20.74
CA ASN A 461 -2.27 -8.15 -20.30
C ASN A 461 -1.58 -6.92 -19.67
N GLU A 462 -2.35 -5.94 -19.22
CA GLU A 462 -1.84 -4.67 -18.68
C GLU A 462 -0.89 -4.90 -17.48
N LYS A 463 -1.21 -5.91 -16.67
CA LYS A 463 -0.42 -6.27 -15.48
C LYS A 463 0.70 -7.29 -15.76
N LYS A 464 0.93 -7.71 -16.98
CA LYS A 464 2.12 -8.52 -17.29
C LYS A 464 3.39 -7.69 -17.17
N PHE A 465 4.43 -8.28 -16.62
CA PHE A 465 5.70 -7.59 -16.44
C PHE A 465 6.37 -7.28 -17.78
N ASN A 466 6.36 -8.22 -18.72
CA ASN A 466 6.92 -8.07 -20.06
C ASN A 466 5.97 -8.57 -21.15
N GLY A 467 6.25 -8.23 -22.40
CA GLY A 467 5.50 -8.68 -23.57
C GLY A 467 4.37 -7.75 -24.00
N SER A 468 3.41 -8.29 -24.73
CA SER A 468 2.34 -7.54 -25.38
C SER A 468 1.25 -7.14 -24.40
N LYS A 469 0.88 -5.86 -24.43
CA LYS A 469 -0.21 -5.27 -23.66
C LYS A 469 -1.12 -4.48 -24.60
N LEU A 470 -2.42 -4.44 -24.32
CA LEU A 470 -3.38 -3.62 -25.04
C LEU A 470 -4.24 -2.83 -24.05
N ASP A 471 -4.24 -1.50 -24.17
CA ASP A 471 -5.05 -0.59 -23.37
C ASP A 471 -6.09 0.09 -24.28
N LEU A 472 -7.37 -0.08 -23.92
CA LEU A 472 -8.52 0.52 -24.58
C LEU A 472 -9.19 1.46 -23.60
N ARG A 473 -9.34 2.73 -23.98
CA ARG A 473 -10.02 3.76 -23.16
C ARG A 473 -11.08 4.47 -23.99
N PHE A 474 -12.29 4.55 -23.45
CA PHE A 474 -13.41 5.25 -24.07
C PHE A 474 -14.00 6.23 -23.06
N LYS A 475 -13.88 7.52 -23.35
CA LYS A 475 -14.55 8.59 -22.61
C LYS A 475 -15.89 8.89 -23.28
N LEU A 476 -16.95 8.65 -22.58
CA LEU A 476 -18.32 8.96 -22.98
C LEU A 476 -18.74 10.26 -22.31
N SER A 477 -18.88 11.34 -23.08
CA SER A 477 -19.25 12.67 -22.62
C SER A 477 -19.73 13.53 -23.78
N TYR A 478 -20.03 14.80 -23.52
CA TYR A 478 -20.26 15.79 -24.58
C TYR A 478 -19.08 15.89 -25.56
N ASN A 479 -17.86 15.70 -25.05
CA ASN A 479 -16.62 15.66 -25.83
C ASN A 479 -16.01 14.24 -25.78
N PRO A 480 -16.49 13.30 -26.62
CA PRO A 480 -16.06 11.92 -26.57
C PRO A 480 -14.62 11.76 -27.05
N LYS A 481 -13.88 10.86 -26.35
CA LYS A 481 -12.50 10.48 -26.72
C LYS A 481 -12.37 8.96 -26.73
N ALA A 482 -11.52 8.46 -27.61
CA ALA A 482 -11.13 7.05 -27.62
C ALA A 482 -9.62 6.94 -27.76
N SER A 483 -9.02 6.00 -27.05
CA SER A 483 -7.60 5.69 -27.16
C SER A 483 -7.40 4.18 -27.19
N ILE A 484 -6.59 3.73 -28.13
CA ILE A 484 -6.16 2.34 -28.30
C ILE A 484 -4.64 2.35 -28.30
N VAL A 485 -4.02 1.71 -27.31
CA VAL A 485 -2.55 1.65 -27.21
C VAL A 485 -2.12 0.20 -27.13
N TYR A 486 -1.35 -0.24 -28.12
CA TYR A 486 -0.64 -1.50 -28.08
C TYR A 486 0.79 -1.22 -27.63
N THR A 487 1.23 -1.91 -26.58
CA THR A 487 2.59 -1.79 -26.02
C THR A 487 3.28 -3.14 -26.04
N TYR A 488 4.48 -3.19 -26.60
CA TYR A 488 5.40 -4.29 -26.38
C TYR A 488 6.43 -3.88 -25.33
N ALA A 489 6.24 -4.38 -24.11
CA ALA A 489 7.05 -4.01 -22.94
C ALA A 489 8.30 -4.88 -22.84
N VAL A 490 9.47 -4.25 -22.80
CA VAL A 490 10.77 -4.89 -22.49
C VAL A 490 11.37 -4.15 -21.29
N PRO A 491 11.10 -4.59 -20.04
CA PRO A 491 11.43 -3.84 -18.82
C PRO A 491 12.89 -3.41 -18.74
N SER A 492 13.81 -4.25 -19.24
CA SER A 492 15.26 -3.97 -19.24
C SER A 492 15.72 -2.99 -20.32
N LEU A 493 14.84 -2.59 -21.26
CA LEU A 493 15.17 -1.72 -22.39
C LEU A 493 14.22 -0.54 -22.49
N ALA A 494 13.01 -0.76 -23.01
CA ALA A 494 12.02 0.28 -23.24
C ALA A 494 10.64 -0.34 -23.56
N ASN A 495 9.59 0.48 -23.60
CA ASN A 495 8.29 0.15 -24.15
C ASN A 495 8.18 0.66 -25.57
N PHE A 496 7.76 -0.21 -26.48
CA PHE A 496 7.47 0.13 -27.88
C PHE A 496 5.96 0.23 -28.03
N ASN A 497 5.46 1.42 -28.37
CA ASN A 497 4.04 1.69 -28.37
C ASN A 497 3.57 2.03 -29.80
N VAL A 498 2.42 1.45 -30.19
CA VAL A 498 1.62 1.90 -31.31
C VAL A 498 0.29 2.38 -30.75
N ALA A 499 -0.10 3.61 -31.07
CA ALA A 499 -1.27 4.23 -30.50
C ALA A 499 -2.19 4.82 -31.56
N TYR A 500 -3.50 4.66 -31.36
CA TYR A 500 -4.54 5.39 -32.05
C TYR A 500 -5.33 6.21 -31.04
N ASN A 501 -5.50 7.50 -31.31
CA ASN A 501 -6.29 8.41 -30.49
C ASN A 501 -7.33 9.11 -31.36
N PHE A 502 -8.56 9.13 -30.87
CA PHE A 502 -9.68 9.89 -31.42
C PHE A 502 -10.19 10.88 -30.39
N ARG A 503 -10.48 12.10 -30.82
CA ARG A 503 -11.21 13.10 -30.02
C ARG A 503 -12.18 13.87 -30.88
N ASN A 504 -13.33 14.20 -30.30
CA ASN A 504 -14.33 15.05 -30.87
C ASN A 504 -14.66 16.13 -29.84
N GLU A 505 -14.34 17.36 -30.14
CA GLU A 505 -14.34 18.46 -29.17
C GLU A 505 -15.27 19.59 -29.62
N HIS A 506 -16.19 19.96 -28.72
CA HIS A 506 -17.01 21.15 -28.81
C HIS A 506 -16.64 22.09 -27.68
N PHE A 507 -16.30 23.31 -27.98
CA PHE A 507 -15.90 24.29 -26.98
C PHE A 507 -16.10 25.71 -27.51
N ARG A 508 -16.12 26.67 -26.59
CA ARG A 508 -16.27 28.09 -26.93
C ARG A 508 -14.95 28.80 -26.72
N ILE A 509 -14.55 29.60 -27.71
CA ILE A 509 -13.40 30.53 -27.62
C ILE A 509 -13.94 31.94 -27.49
N LEU A 510 -13.45 32.69 -26.52
CA LEU A 510 -13.63 34.14 -26.45
C LEU A 510 -12.56 34.83 -27.29
N MET A 511 -12.98 35.66 -28.22
CA MET A 511 -12.10 36.51 -29.03
C MET A 511 -11.91 37.88 -28.41
N GLU A 512 -12.96 38.37 -27.76
CA GLU A 512 -13.04 39.58 -26.96
C GLU A 512 -13.92 39.33 -25.74
N PRO A 513 -13.84 40.18 -24.71
CA PRO A 513 -14.80 40.10 -23.60
C PRO A 513 -16.25 40.09 -24.12
N ASN A 514 -17.01 39.06 -23.76
CA ASN A 514 -18.41 38.81 -24.17
C ASN A 514 -18.64 38.39 -25.64
N LYS A 515 -17.63 38.38 -26.52
CA LYS A 515 -17.75 37.81 -27.86
C LYS A 515 -17.02 36.48 -27.98
N GLY A 516 -17.71 35.38 -28.21
CA GLY A 516 -17.14 34.06 -28.33
C GLY A 516 -17.68 33.29 -29.51
N ILE A 517 -16.86 32.44 -30.07
CA ILE A 517 -17.16 31.54 -31.19
C ILE A 517 -17.23 30.11 -30.65
N ASN A 518 -18.29 29.39 -31.04
CA ASN A 518 -18.36 27.96 -30.79
C ASN A 518 -17.56 27.22 -31.87
N LEU A 519 -16.64 26.39 -31.44
CA LEU A 519 -15.82 25.57 -32.34
C LEU A 519 -16.12 24.10 -32.13
N HIS A 520 -16.11 23.37 -33.23
CA HIS A 520 -16.17 21.92 -33.24
C HIS A 520 -15.06 21.37 -34.12
N TYR A 521 -14.27 20.44 -33.55
CA TYR A 521 -13.29 19.72 -34.33
C TYR A 521 -13.23 18.25 -34.02
N ARG A 522 -12.84 17.45 -35.01
CA ARG A 522 -12.51 16.03 -34.88
C ARG A 522 -11.05 15.82 -35.22
N GLN A 523 -10.36 15.06 -34.36
CA GLN A 523 -8.96 14.71 -34.59
C GLN A 523 -8.78 13.21 -34.46
N GLN A 524 -8.02 12.64 -35.36
CA GLN A 524 -7.52 11.28 -35.32
C GLN A 524 -6.00 11.32 -35.37
N LYS A 525 -5.36 10.56 -34.49
CA LYS A 525 -3.90 10.46 -34.43
C LYS A 525 -3.48 8.99 -34.39
N VAL A 526 -2.55 8.62 -35.27
CA VAL A 526 -1.86 7.32 -35.21
C VAL A 526 -0.38 7.59 -35.00
N GLY A 527 0.26 6.81 -34.13
CA GLY A 527 1.67 7.03 -33.92
C GLY A 527 2.40 5.83 -33.37
N PHE A 528 3.71 5.93 -33.48
CA PHE A 528 4.67 5.03 -32.86
C PHE A 528 5.55 5.82 -31.92
N ASN A 529 5.77 5.30 -30.71
CA ASN A 529 6.72 5.89 -29.79
C ASN A 529 7.47 4.85 -28.98
N ILE A 530 8.64 5.22 -28.52
CA ILE A 530 9.47 4.48 -27.58
C ILE A 530 9.42 5.26 -26.27
N SER A 531 9.12 4.59 -25.17
CA SER A 531 9.00 5.22 -23.85
C SER A 531 9.72 4.43 -22.76
N GLN A 532 9.88 5.04 -21.60
CA GLN A 532 10.52 4.46 -20.42
C GLN A 532 12.03 4.19 -20.57
N PHE A 533 12.80 5.18 -20.94
CA PHE A 533 14.22 5.16 -20.63
C PHE A 533 14.38 5.44 -19.14
N HIS A 534 14.73 4.40 -18.38
CA HIS A 534 14.70 4.41 -16.91
C HIS A 534 15.85 5.21 -16.30
N LEU A 535 15.59 6.46 -16.01
CA LEU A 535 16.36 7.22 -15.02
C LEU A 535 15.38 7.59 -13.93
N LEU A 536 15.52 7.01 -12.73
CA LEU A 536 14.78 7.38 -11.47
C LEU A 536 13.61 8.32 -11.73
N ASN A 537 12.51 8.41 -11.25
CA ASN A 537 11.38 9.35 -11.43
C ASN A 537 11.24 10.11 -12.77
N PHE A 538 12.20 9.94 -13.71
CA PHE A 538 12.14 10.47 -15.07
C PHE A 538 11.53 9.45 -16.03
N SER A 539 10.62 9.94 -16.86
CA SER A 539 10.02 9.20 -17.97
C SER A 539 10.32 9.95 -19.24
N THR A 540 11.01 9.31 -20.18
CA THR A 540 11.26 9.89 -21.50
C THR A 540 10.44 9.16 -22.54
N SER A 541 9.96 9.88 -23.54
CA SER A 541 9.40 9.28 -24.74
C SER A 541 9.82 10.04 -25.99
N ALA A 542 10.04 9.30 -27.08
CA ALA A 542 10.31 9.85 -28.39
C ALA A 542 9.53 9.08 -29.44
N GLY A 543 9.05 9.76 -30.45
CA GLY A 543 8.22 9.08 -31.45
C GLY A 543 7.76 9.96 -32.57
N LEU A 544 6.81 9.44 -33.31
CA LEU A 544 6.23 10.05 -34.48
C LEU A 544 4.71 9.92 -34.46
N TRP A 545 4.01 11.03 -34.64
CA TRP A 545 2.56 11.06 -34.78
C TRP A 545 2.19 11.47 -36.22
N PHE A 546 1.23 10.77 -36.79
CA PHE A 546 0.46 11.24 -37.92
C PHE A 546 -0.93 11.63 -37.45
N SER A 547 -1.37 12.86 -37.70
CA SER A 547 -2.67 13.37 -37.29
C SER A 547 -3.47 13.93 -38.43
N SER A 548 -4.78 13.74 -38.39
CA SER A 548 -5.79 14.32 -39.24
C SER A 548 -6.74 15.12 -38.35
N THR A 549 -6.84 16.42 -38.57
CA THR A 549 -7.74 17.32 -37.87
C THR A 549 -8.72 17.97 -38.83
N THR A 550 -10.01 17.91 -38.51
CA THR A 550 -11.09 18.52 -39.34
C THR A 550 -11.90 19.43 -38.42
N PHE A 551 -12.01 20.69 -38.80
CA PHE A 551 -12.91 21.68 -38.20
C PHE A 551 -14.24 21.73 -38.95
N ASP A 552 -15.34 21.85 -38.20
CA ASP A 552 -16.68 21.99 -38.79
C ASP A 552 -16.96 23.47 -39.08
N GLN A 553 -17.18 23.79 -40.36
CA GLN A 553 -17.40 25.16 -40.83
C GLN A 553 -18.77 25.72 -40.47
N SER A 554 -19.75 24.87 -40.12
CA SER A 554 -21.14 25.30 -39.88
C SER A 554 -21.30 26.09 -38.56
N SER A 555 -20.31 26.08 -37.70
CA SER A 555 -20.34 26.74 -36.38
C SER A 555 -19.70 28.13 -36.34
N ILE A 556 -19.25 28.67 -37.47
CA ILE A 556 -18.47 29.91 -37.52
C ILE A 556 -19.25 31.00 -38.28
N GLU A 557 -19.47 32.15 -37.63
CA GLU A 557 -20.02 33.33 -38.31
C GLU A 557 -19.07 33.80 -39.44
N ALA A 558 -19.64 34.01 -40.66
CA ALA A 558 -18.89 34.22 -41.91
C ALA A 558 -17.85 35.37 -41.85
N ASN A 559 -18.03 36.34 -40.96
CA ASN A 559 -17.20 37.55 -40.89
C ASN A 559 -15.84 37.35 -40.15
N VAL A 560 -15.64 36.21 -39.51
CA VAL A 560 -14.38 35.87 -38.77
C VAL A 560 -13.51 34.91 -39.59
N LEU A 561 -14.09 34.34 -40.67
CA LEU A 561 -13.48 33.27 -41.46
C LEU A 561 -12.35 33.74 -42.39
N ASP A 562 -12.32 34.99 -42.83
CA ASP A 562 -11.34 35.45 -43.83
C ASP A 562 -9.89 35.47 -43.33
N SER A 563 -9.66 35.38 -42.02
CA SER A 563 -8.31 35.32 -41.45
C SER A 563 -7.94 33.95 -40.85
N LEU A 564 -8.89 33.02 -40.71
CA LEU A 564 -8.67 31.74 -40.02
C LEU A 564 -8.85 30.57 -41.02
N VAL A 565 -7.76 29.93 -41.42
CA VAL A 565 -7.80 28.79 -42.35
C VAL A 565 -8.31 27.55 -41.57
N PHE A 566 -9.62 27.38 -41.51
CA PHE A 566 -10.28 26.18 -41.02
C PHE A 566 -10.41 25.15 -42.14
N VAL A 567 -9.37 24.38 -42.32
CA VAL A 567 -9.35 23.34 -43.36
C VAL A 567 -8.91 22.03 -42.73
N HIS A 568 -9.30 20.95 -43.39
CA HIS A 568 -8.79 19.63 -43.08
C HIS A 568 -7.26 19.62 -43.10
N ASN A 569 -6.63 19.31 -41.98
CA ASN A 569 -5.19 19.41 -41.81
C ASN A 569 -4.60 18.03 -41.52
N TYR A 570 -3.56 17.66 -42.28
CA TYR A 570 -2.73 16.48 -42.03
C TYR A 570 -1.36 16.92 -41.52
N GLN A 571 -0.90 16.34 -40.42
CA GLN A 571 0.39 16.65 -39.87
C GLN A 571 1.17 15.39 -39.53
N LEU A 572 2.46 15.42 -39.80
CA LEU A 572 3.45 14.47 -39.33
C LEU A 572 4.27 15.17 -38.24
N THR A 573 4.32 14.61 -37.07
CA THR A 573 4.91 15.27 -35.87
C THR A 573 5.88 14.35 -35.18
N PRO A 574 7.19 14.36 -35.49
CA PRO A 574 8.21 13.84 -34.59
C PRO A 574 8.24 14.64 -33.30
N PHE A 575 8.45 13.94 -32.20
CA PHE A 575 8.45 14.54 -30.85
C PHE A 575 9.43 13.84 -29.91
N VAL A 576 9.85 14.60 -28.89
CA VAL A 576 10.55 14.11 -27.72
C VAL A 576 9.89 14.75 -26.50
N SER A 577 9.64 13.96 -25.46
CA SER A 577 9.14 14.48 -24.18
C SER A 577 9.93 13.90 -23.00
N LEU A 578 10.06 14.71 -21.98
CA LEU A 578 10.66 14.37 -20.70
C LEU A 578 9.68 14.74 -19.59
N GLU A 579 9.41 13.82 -18.71
CA GLU A 579 8.55 14.00 -17.54
C GLU A 579 9.29 13.57 -16.27
N TYR A 580 9.16 14.35 -15.22
CA TYR A 580 9.61 14.04 -13.88
C TYR A 580 8.44 14.14 -12.93
N ASP A 581 8.21 13.13 -12.08
CA ASP A 581 7.10 13.09 -11.14
C ASP A 581 7.48 12.30 -9.89
N ASN A 582 7.66 13.00 -8.76
CA ASN A 582 7.90 12.43 -7.45
C ASN A 582 6.90 12.90 -6.38
N LEU A 583 5.68 13.26 -6.80
CA LEU A 583 4.64 13.65 -5.87
C LEU A 583 4.27 12.51 -4.91
N ASP A 584 3.98 12.84 -3.66
CA ASP A 584 3.49 11.91 -2.64
C ASP A 584 2.00 11.56 -2.80
N ASP A 585 1.21 12.44 -3.43
CA ASP A 585 -0.21 12.22 -3.74
C ASP A 585 -0.57 12.81 -5.11
N SER A 586 -1.64 12.35 -5.74
CA SER A 586 -2.04 12.79 -7.09
C SER A 586 -2.87 14.07 -7.10
N TYR A 587 -3.71 14.26 -6.10
CA TYR A 587 -4.66 15.38 -6.02
C TYR A 587 -4.36 16.31 -4.85
N PHE A 588 -3.85 15.77 -3.75
CA PHE A 588 -3.59 16.52 -2.53
C PHE A 588 -2.14 16.41 -2.07
N ALA A 589 -1.21 16.38 -3.03
CA ALA A 589 0.23 16.30 -2.75
C ALA A 589 0.67 17.36 -1.74
N LYS A 590 1.49 16.95 -0.78
CA LYS A 590 2.09 17.83 0.24
C LYS A 590 3.53 18.17 -0.08
N ARG A 591 4.21 17.29 -0.81
CA ARG A 591 5.61 17.43 -1.20
C ARG A 591 5.88 16.81 -2.56
N GLY A 592 6.95 17.25 -3.17
CA GLY A 592 7.41 16.74 -4.44
C GLY A 592 7.26 17.74 -5.59
N VAL A 593 7.61 17.30 -6.76
CA VAL A 593 7.63 18.09 -7.99
C VAL A 593 7.08 17.23 -9.13
N VAL A 594 6.26 17.84 -9.98
CA VAL A 594 5.99 17.32 -11.32
C VAL A 594 6.43 18.33 -12.35
N ALA A 595 7.20 17.87 -13.33
CA ALA A 595 7.67 18.69 -14.43
C ALA A 595 7.54 17.91 -15.75
N ASN A 596 7.09 18.60 -16.78
CA ASN A 596 6.97 18.04 -18.13
C ASN A 596 7.54 19.03 -19.13
N THR A 597 8.36 18.55 -20.07
CA THR A 597 8.78 19.33 -21.22
C THR A 597 8.66 18.50 -22.48
N SER A 598 8.23 19.12 -23.57
CA SER A 598 8.15 18.44 -24.86
C SER A 598 8.57 19.37 -26.01
N PHE A 599 9.31 18.80 -26.93
CA PHE A 599 9.63 19.40 -28.24
C PHE A 599 8.89 18.64 -29.31
N ARG A 600 8.19 19.37 -30.22
CA ARG A 600 7.47 18.82 -31.35
C ARG A 600 7.84 19.58 -32.60
N TYR A 601 8.07 18.87 -33.69
CA TYR A 601 8.30 19.44 -35.01
C TYR A 601 7.19 19.03 -35.94
N HIS A 602 6.43 19.99 -36.47
CA HIS A 602 5.22 19.76 -37.25
C HIS A 602 5.51 19.93 -38.74
N ILE A 603 5.26 18.87 -39.49
CA ILE A 603 5.44 18.83 -40.94
C ILE A 603 4.06 18.63 -41.56
N GLU A 604 3.69 19.54 -42.43
CA GLU A 604 2.52 19.40 -43.27
C GLU A 604 2.91 18.73 -44.58
N PRO A 605 2.40 17.51 -44.93
CA PRO A 605 2.88 16.75 -46.08
C PRO A 605 2.59 17.41 -47.42
N LYS A 606 1.56 18.27 -47.51
CA LYS A 606 1.12 18.94 -48.76
C LYS A 606 1.55 20.41 -48.87
N SER A 607 2.34 20.90 -47.91
CA SER A 607 2.77 22.29 -47.83
C SER A 607 4.26 22.37 -47.51
N THR A 608 4.87 23.51 -47.82
CA THR A 608 6.21 23.83 -47.35
C THR A 608 6.25 24.35 -45.91
N ASN A 609 5.07 24.51 -45.30
CA ASN A 609 4.95 25.01 -43.93
C ASN A 609 5.59 24.05 -42.93
N ARG A 610 6.42 24.60 -42.08
CA ARG A 610 7.09 23.91 -40.97
C ARG A 610 6.95 24.77 -39.75
N CYS A 611 6.54 24.14 -38.65
CA CYS A 611 6.58 24.82 -37.36
C CYS A 611 7.08 23.87 -36.28
N TYR A 612 7.56 24.43 -35.22
CA TYR A 612 7.94 23.68 -34.04
C TYR A 612 7.38 24.32 -32.79
N ASP A 613 7.13 23.51 -31.77
CA ASP A 613 6.77 23.99 -30.47
C ASP A 613 7.65 23.37 -29.37
N LEU A 614 7.91 24.19 -28.37
CA LEU A 614 8.53 23.79 -27.11
C LEU A 614 7.55 24.11 -25.99
N SER A 615 7.11 23.10 -25.26
CA SER A 615 6.22 23.27 -24.11
C SER A 615 6.91 22.84 -22.81
N PHE A 616 6.57 23.55 -21.75
CA PHE A 616 7.07 23.29 -20.41
C PHE A 616 5.93 23.45 -19.41
N ALA A 617 5.87 22.54 -18.43
CA ALA A 617 4.97 22.61 -17.29
C ALA A 617 5.73 22.20 -16.02
N PHE A 618 5.58 22.95 -14.96
CA PHE A 618 6.19 22.70 -13.66
C PHE A 618 5.20 22.96 -12.55
N GLN A 619 5.14 22.06 -11.57
CA GLN A 619 4.39 22.23 -10.32
C GLN A 619 5.24 21.71 -9.15
N GLY A 620 5.45 22.54 -8.14
CA GLY A 620 6.11 22.16 -6.90
C GLY A 620 5.13 22.14 -5.73
N TYR A 621 5.39 21.30 -4.75
CA TYR A 621 4.56 21.17 -3.55
C TYR A 621 5.47 21.24 -2.31
N ILE A 622 5.26 22.23 -1.47
CA ILE A 622 6.07 22.52 -0.28
C ILE A 622 5.13 22.74 0.90
N THR A 623 5.26 21.92 1.93
CA THR A 623 4.42 21.99 3.14
C THR A 623 5.28 22.33 4.37
N PRO A 624 5.55 23.65 4.66
CA PRO A 624 6.50 24.03 5.68
C PRO A 624 5.92 23.98 7.12
N TRP A 625 4.68 24.41 7.36
CA TRP A 625 4.16 24.61 8.72
C TRP A 625 3.30 23.46 9.21
N HIS A 626 3.79 22.69 10.18
CA HIS A 626 3.07 21.60 10.87
C HIS A 626 2.21 20.68 9.96
N GLY A 627 2.59 20.57 8.68
CA GLY A 627 1.92 19.71 7.71
C GLY A 627 0.52 20.19 7.25
N LYS A 628 0.08 21.41 7.60
CA LYS A 628 -1.26 21.91 7.29
C LYS A 628 -1.33 22.87 6.11
N VAL A 629 -0.28 23.62 5.83
CA VAL A 629 -0.25 24.61 4.74
C VAL A 629 0.70 24.15 3.65
N THR A 630 0.21 24.00 2.42
CA THR A 630 1.00 23.64 1.23
C THR A 630 1.06 24.82 0.28
N ILE A 631 2.25 25.25 -0.09
CA ILE A 631 2.49 26.25 -1.14
C ILE A 631 2.76 25.50 -2.43
N ILE A 632 2.11 25.92 -3.52
CA ILE A 632 2.13 25.21 -4.80
C ILE A 632 2.50 26.23 -5.91
N PRO A 633 3.81 26.50 -6.11
CA PRO A 633 4.26 27.27 -7.25
C PRO A 633 4.10 26.45 -8.54
N GLN A 634 3.62 27.11 -9.60
CA GLN A 634 3.38 26.47 -10.89
C GLN A 634 3.83 27.41 -12.01
N LEU A 635 4.46 26.82 -13.03
CA LEU A 635 4.90 27.53 -14.24
C LEU A 635 4.52 26.71 -15.47
N TYR A 636 3.83 27.35 -16.38
CA TYR A 636 3.48 26.76 -17.68
C TYR A 636 3.97 27.68 -18.79
N GLY A 637 4.45 27.12 -19.87
CA GLY A 637 4.87 27.90 -21.02
C GLY A 637 4.84 27.07 -22.30
N ARG A 638 4.53 27.73 -23.40
CA ARG A 638 4.68 27.17 -24.74
C ARG A 638 5.12 28.24 -25.72
N TYR A 639 6.18 27.94 -26.44
CA TYR A 639 6.71 28.73 -27.54
C TYR A 639 6.44 27.99 -28.85
N VAL A 640 5.89 28.70 -29.83
CA VAL A 640 5.60 28.18 -31.17
C VAL A 640 6.32 29.07 -32.18
N ALA A 641 7.05 28.48 -33.12
CA ALA A 641 7.73 29.22 -34.19
C ALA A 641 7.60 28.52 -35.53
N GLY A 642 7.67 29.32 -36.58
CA GLY A 642 7.49 28.90 -37.98
C GLY A 642 6.14 29.28 -38.56
N ALA A 643 5.76 28.69 -39.67
CA ALA A 643 4.50 28.97 -40.32
C ALA A 643 3.31 28.33 -39.61
N THR A 644 2.57 29.12 -38.85
CA THR A 644 1.46 28.69 -37.98
C THR A 644 0.08 29.00 -38.59
N GLY A 645 -0.13 28.64 -39.85
CA GLY A 645 -1.39 28.94 -40.56
C GLY A 645 -2.64 28.25 -40.00
N TYR A 646 -2.46 27.30 -39.05
CA TYR A 646 -3.58 26.53 -38.53
C TYR A 646 -3.86 26.84 -37.05
N PHE A 647 -5.14 27.05 -36.76
CA PHE A 647 -5.63 27.38 -35.42
C PHE A 647 -5.20 26.35 -34.34
N ASN A 648 -5.18 25.07 -34.66
CA ASN A 648 -4.77 24.02 -33.74
C ASN A 648 -3.26 24.06 -33.36
N MET A 649 -2.49 24.95 -33.99
CA MET A 649 -1.09 25.19 -33.66
C MET A 649 -0.90 26.37 -32.72
N TRP A 650 -1.90 27.26 -32.58
CA TRP A 650 -1.81 28.41 -31.72
C TRP A 650 -1.80 28.04 -30.25
N ASN A 651 -1.26 28.90 -29.42
CA ASN A 651 -1.33 28.76 -27.98
C ASN A 651 -2.76 28.94 -27.50
N THR A 652 -3.24 28.03 -26.69
CA THR A 652 -4.55 28.09 -26.06
C THR A 652 -4.42 28.03 -24.55
N TYR A 653 -5.19 28.83 -23.84
CA TYR A 653 -5.19 28.87 -22.38
C TYR A 653 -6.62 29.03 -21.85
N GLY A 654 -6.83 28.63 -20.60
CA GLY A 654 -8.12 28.68 -19.95
C GLY A 654 -8.52 27.32 -19.34
N GLY A 655 -9.50 27.36 -18.44
CA GLY A 655 -9.96 26.19 -17.70
C GLY A 655 -9.04 25.76 -16.55
N GLU A 656 -9.55 24.88 -15.72
CA GLU A 656 -8.82 24.31 -14.57
C GLU A 656 -7.84 23.19 -14.95
N ILE A 657 -8.08 22.54 -16.10
CA ILE A 657 -7.40 21.31 -16.50
C ILE A 657 -6.53 21.58 -17.71
N ALA A 658 -5.25 21.25 -17.61
CA ALA A 658 -4.32 21.24 -18.73
C ALA A 658 -4.77 20.23 -19.81
N GLY A 659 -4.62 20.59 -21.09
CA GLY A 659 -4.90 19.68 -22.21
C GLY A 659 -6.37 19.33 -22.42
N ARG A 660 -7.32 20.05 -21.83
CA ARG A 660 -8.75 19.75 -21.92
C ARG A 660 -9.25 19.66 -23.37
N HIS A 661 -9.16 20.77 -24.11
CA HIS A 661 -9.61 20.82 -25.50
C HIS A 661 -8.48 20.59 -26.49
N PHE A 662 -7.32 21.17 -26.28
CA PHE A 662 -6.11 20.88 -27.03
C PHE A 662 -5.04 20.29 -26.11
N GLU A 663 -4.23 19.36 -26.60
CA GLU A 663 -3.17 18.71 -25.78
C GLU A 663 -2.18 19.72 -25.17
N HIS A 664 -1.98 20.84 -25.85
CA HIS A 664 -1.08 21.92 -25.46
C HIS A 664 -1.76 23.06 -24.69
N GLN A 665 -3.06 22.95 -24.37
CA GLN A 665 -3.80 23.99 -23.65
C GLN A 665 -3.20 24.21 -22.27
N ILE A 666 -2.86 25.47 -21.98
CA ILE A 666 -2.29 25.92 -20.72
C ILE A 666 -3.45 26.22 -19.75
N PRO A 667 -3.44 25.67 -18.52
CA PRO A 667 -4.49 25.95 -17.54
C PRO A 667 -4.37 27.40 -17.02
N PHE A 668 -5.52 28.08 -16.94
CA PHE A 668 -5.64 29.44 -16.40
C PHE A 668 -6.93 29.56 -15.60
N ILE A 669 -6.82 29.77 -14.29
CA ILE A 669 -8.00 29.88 -13.41
C ILE A 669 -8.80 31.16 -13.69
N GLY A 670 -10.12 31.04 -13.59
CA GLY A 670 -11.04 32.16 -13.77
C GLY A 670 -11.52 32.34 -15.20
N LEU A 671 -10.79 31.85 -16.21
CA LEU A 671 -11.29 31.75 -17.58
C LEU A 671 -11.99 30.41 -17.76
N THR A 672 -13.29 30.42 -17.89
CA THR A 672 -14.09 29.21 -18.10
C THR A 672 -14.08 28.75 -19.56
N THR A 673 -13.71 29.63 -20.46
CA THR A 673 -13.65 29.40 -21.92
C THR A 673 -12.20 29.46 -22.38
N THR A 674 -11.90 28.65 -23.39
CA THR A 674 -10.57 28.62 -24.00
C THR A 674 -10.30 29.95 -24.73
N GLN A 675 -9.14 30.53 -24.45
CA GLN A 675 -8.60 31.70 -25.13
C GLN A 675 -7.48 31.27 -26.08
N TYR A 676 -7.06 32.13 -26.97
CA TYR A 676 -5.95 31.86 -27.86
C TYR A 676 -4.96 33.03 -27.89
N THR A 677 -3.72 32.74 -28.23
CA THR A 677 -2.67 33.69 -28.50
C THR A 677 -1.65 33.06 -29.44
N LEU A 678 -0.89 33.89 -30.15
CA LEU A 678 0.15 33.46 -31.07
C LEU A 678 1.47 33.22 -30.33
N ASP A 679 2.50 32.79 -31.01
CA ASP A 679 3.90 32.63 -30.66
C ASP A 679 4.24 32.12 -29.24
N LEU A 680 4.20 32.95 -28.19
CA LEU A 680 4.59 32.59 -26.84
C LEU A 680 3.49 32.92 -25.84
N ALA A 681 3.13 31.91 -25.04
CA ALA A 681 2.29 32.08 -23.86
C ALA A 681 2.94 31.42 -22.63
N GLY A 682 2.90 32.09 -21.50
CA GLY A 682 3.37 31.58 -20.23
C GLY A 682 2.46 31.99 -19.08
N VAL A 683 2.18 31.05 -18.17
CA VAL A 683 1.37 31.27 -16.96
C VAL A 683 2.24 31.01 -15.74
N LEU A 684 2.36 32.02 -14.89
CA LEU A 684 2.88 31.88 -13.53
C LEU A 684 1.70 31.81 -12.58
N ARG A 685 1.65 30.75 -11.76
CA ARG A 685 0.57 30.51 -10.79
C ARG A 685 1.16 30.16 -9.43
N CYS A 686 0.52 30.62 -8.38
CA CYS A 686 0.83 30.22 -7.01
C CYS A 686 -0.48 29.93 -6.27
N ASP A 687 -0.59 28.73 -5.74
CA ASP A 687 -1.70 28.33 -4.90
C ASP A 687 -1.20 28.11 -3.46
N VAL A 688 -2.02 28.52 -2.48
CA VAL A 688 -1.78 28.25 -1.06
C VAL A 688 -2.95 27.44 -0.52
N ARG A 689 -2.71 26.18 -0.22
CA ARG A 689 -3.71 25.23 0.25
C ARG A 689 -3.57 24.98 1.74
N TYR A 690 -4.67 25.17 2.47
CA TYR A 690 -4.77 24.93 3.91
C TYR A 690 -5.66 23.72 4.17
N ASN A 691 -5.12 22.70 4.86
CA ASN A 691 -5.90 21.59 5.42
C ASN A 691 -6.42 22.01 6.78
N PHE A 692 -7.70 22.33 6.87
CA PHE A 692 -8.30 22.84 8.11
C PHE A 692 -8.95 21.74 8.96
N TYR A 693 -9.39 20.63 8.34
CA TYR A 693 -9.98 19.50 9.06
C TYR A 693 -9.93 18.22 8.23
N GLY A 694 -9.26 17.15 8.75
CA GLY A 694 -9.21 15.84 8.13
C GLY A 694 -8.87 15.88 6.64
N LYS A 695 -9.85 15.57 5.78
CA LYS A 695 -9.72 15.55 4.31
C LYS A 695 -10.31 16.81 3.63
N HIS A 696 -10.48 17.90 4.36
CA HIS A 696 -11.04 19.15 3.88
C HIS A 696 -9.98 20.21 3.69
N TYR A 697 -10.00 20.88 2.55
CA TYR A 697 -8.98 21.83 2.13
C TYR A 697 -9.61 23.13 1.64
N LEU A 698 -8.97 24.27 1.95
CA LEU A 698 -9.25 25.57 1.37
C LEU A 698 -8.01 26.04 0.64
N THR A 699 -8.14 26.47 -0.62
CA THR A 699 -7.01 26.88 -1.47
C THR A 699 -7.26 28.29 -2.00
N ALA A 700 -6.36 29.22 -1.67
CA ALA A 700 -6.27 30.52 -2.33
C ALA A 700 -5.38 30.37 -3.57
N MET A 701 -5.80 30.93 -4.69
CA MET A 701 -5.15 30.77 -5.99
C MET A 701 -4.93 32.12 -6.64
N TYR A 702 -3.77 32.29 -7.26
CA TYR A 702 -3.45 33.45 -8.08
C TYR A 702 -2.63 33.04 -9.29
N ASN A 703 -2.98 33.57 -10.48
CA ASN A 703 -2.20 33.37 -11.69
C ASN A 703 -2.15 34.63 -12.56
N ILE A 704 -1.07 34.73 -13.32
CA ILE A 704 -0.83 35.79 -14.29
C ILE A 704 -0.36 35.18 -15.61
N LEU A 705 -0.91 35.68 -16.72
CA LEU A 705 -0.54 35.30 -18.07
C LEU A 705 0.44 36.32 -18.66
N GLY A 706 1.56 35.85 -19.17
CA GLY A 706 2.48 36.62 -20.01
C GLY A 706 2.37 36.15 -21.47
N VAL A 707 2.18 37.07 -22.37
CA VAL A 707 2.03 36.82 -23.82
C VAL A 707 3.02 37.67 -24.60
N LEU A 708 3.60 37.09 -25.63
CA LEU A 708 4.42 37.80 -26.63
C LEU A 708 3.73 37.61 -27.99
N ASP A 709 3.13 38.67 -28.52
CA ASP A 709 2.29 38.60 -29.73
C ASP A 709 3.06 38.68 -31.05
N ASP A 710 4.24 39.28 -31.07
CA ASP A 710 5.03 39.33 -32.28
C ASP A 710 6.53 39.26 -31.96
N TYR A 711 7.15 38.16 -32.34
CA TYR A 711 8.59 37.97 -32.20
C TYR A 711 9.41 38.84 -33.12
N SER A 712 8.83 39.32 -34.22
CA SER A 712 9.57 40.05 -35.28
C SER A 712 9.68 41.55 -35.07
N THR A 713 8.76 42.19 -34.34
CA THR A 713 8.66 43.66 -34.36
C THR A 713 8.70 44.36 -33.00
N ALA A 714 8.32 43.77 -31.90
CA ALA A 714 8.28 44.53 -30.65
C ALA A 714 8.30 43.69 -29.36
N LYS A 715 9.16 42.89 -29.08
CA LYS A 715 9.58 42.35 -27.76
C LYS A 715 8.82 42.88 -26.50
N ARG A 716 7.48 42.99 -26.55
CA ARG A 716 6.68 43.44 -25.41
C ARG A 716 5.94 42.24 -24.82
N PHE A 717 6.34 41.86 -23.61
CA PHE A 717 5.56 40.99 -22.76
C PHE A 717 4.37 41.76 -22.18
N TYR A 718 3.17 41.27 -22.45
CA TYR A 718 1.96 41.78 -21.84
C TYR A 718 1.57 40.85 -20.65
N PHE A 719 1.28 41.48 -19.51
CA PHE A 719 0.85 40.80 -18.28
C PHE A 719 -0.56 41.28 -17.87
N ASP A 720 -1.41 41.56 -18.82
CA ASP A 720 -2.70 42.20 -18.56
C ASP A 720 -3.78 41.25 -18.06
N THR A 721 -3.58 39.96 -18.23
CA THR A 721 -4.54 38.94 -17.81
C THR A 721 -4.11 38.33 -16.46
N GLN A 722 -4.96 38.53 -15.45
CA GLN A 722 -4.73 38.05 -14.09
C GLN A 722 -5.98 37.35 -13.56
N GLY A 723 -5.78 36.28 -12.83
CA GLY A 723 -6.87 35.52 -12.21
C GLY A 723 -6.58 35.27 -10.72
N ALA A 724 -7.61 35.43 -9.90
CA ALA A 724 -7.58 35.06 -8.50
C ALA A 724 -8.79 34.21 -8.16
N GLY A 725 -8.67 33.31 -7.19
CA GLY A 725 -9.78 32.47 -6.77
C GLY A 725 -9.62 31.84 -5.40
N LEU A 726 -10.74 31.36 -4.90
CA LEU A 726 -10.80 30.59 -3.68
C LEU A 726 -11.49 29.26 -3.99
N LYS A 727 -10.86 28.14 -3.61
CA LYS A 727 -11.35 26.80 -3.86
C LYS A 727 -11.47 25.99 -2.56
N TYR A 728 -12.65 25.48 -2.29
CA TYR A 728 -12.87 24.42 -1.31
C TYR A 728 -12.71 23.07 -1.99
N SER A 729 -12.06 22.12 -1.32
CA SER A 729 -11.91 20.75 -1.83
C SER A 729 -12.07 19.73 -0.71
N TYR A 730 -12.63 18.57 -1.07
CA TYR A 730 -12.78 17.42 -0.19
C TYR A 730 -12.25 16.16 -0.87
N ASP A 731 -11.35 15.45 -0.19
CA ASP A 731 -10.80 14.16 -0.64
C ASP A 731 -11.80 13.04 -0.28
N SER A 732 -12.76 12.80 -1.18
CA SER A 732 -13.79 11.79 -0.97
C SER A 732 -13.34 10.41 -1.47
N PRO A 733 -13.90 9.31 -0.93
CA PRO A 733 -13.63 7.95 -1.42
C PRO A 733 -14.03 7.72 -2.89
N LEU A 734 -14.92 8.55 -3.43
CA LEU A 734 -15.40 8.48 -4.81
C LEU A 734 -14.64 9.44 -5.76
N GLY A 735 -13.52 10.00 -5.30
CA GLY A 735 -12.71 10.98 -6.01
C GLY A 735 -12.86 12.39 -5.43
N PRO A 736 -11.98 13.32 -5.85
CA PRO A 736 -11.98 14.68 -5.33
C PRO A 736 -13.27 15.43 -5.66
N ILE A 737 -13.77 16.21 -4.69
CA ILE A 737 -14.85 17.16 -4.89
C ILE A 737 -14.26 18.56 -4.76
N ALA A 738 -14.54 19.46 -5.66
CA ALA A 738 -14.06 20.83 -5.58
C ALA A 738 -15.14 21.84 -6.00
N PHE A 739 -15.19 22.94 -5.27
CA PHE A 739 -15.96 24.14 -5.61
C PHE A 739 -15.05 25.34 -5.55
N ALA A 740 -15.01 26.14 -6.62
CA ALA A 740 -14.18 27.33 -6.70
C ALA A 740 -14.97 28.54 -7.19
N CYS A 741 -14.63 29.71 -6.65
CA CYS A 741 -15.09 31.01 -7.13
C CYS A 741 -13.87 31.77 -7.62
N TYR A 742 -14.01 32.42 -8.77
CA TYR A 742 -12.93 33.15 -9.43
C TYR A 742 -13.28 34.59 -9.72
N TRP A 743 -12.24 35.34 -9.89
CA TRP A 743 -12.26 36.66 -10.46
C TRP A 743 -11.10 36.78 -11.46
N VAL A 744 -11.41 37.22 -12.67
CA VAL A 744 -10.41 37.44 -13.73
C VAL A 744 -10.47 38.88 -14.19
N LYS A 745 -9.29 39.47 -14.36
CA LYS A 745 -9.10 40.71 -15.13
C LYS A 745 -8.50 40.35 -16.50
N TRP A 746 -9.25 40.64 -17.57
CA TRP A 746 -8.84 40.41 -18.94
C TRP A 746 -9.24 41.59 -19.80
N GLU A 747 -8.27 42.17 -20.56
CA GLU A 747 -8.46 43.37 -21.39
C GLU A 747 -9.20 44.51 -20.67
N GLY A 748 -8.83 44.76 -19.42
CA GLY A 748 -9.44 45.80 -18.59
C GLY A 748 -10.83 45.46 -18.02
N GLN A 749 -11.46 44.37 -18.44
CA GLN A 749 -12.73 43.91 -17.90
C GLN A 749 -12.56 42.92 -16.76
N HIS A 750 -13.52 42.93 -15.83
CA HIS A 750 -13.56 42.05 -14.67
C HIS A 750 -14.67 41.01 -14.84
N MET A 751 -14.29 39.73 -14.84
CA MET A 751 -15.23 38.62 -15.03
C MET A 751 -15.24 37.71 -13.78
N PRO A 752 -16.35 37.62 -13.05
CA PRO A 752 -16.51 36.61 -12.04
C PRO A 752 -16.84 35.25 -12.68
N GLY A 753 -16.45 34.18 -12.01
CA GLY A 753 -16.75 32.83 -12.45
C GLY A 753 -16.84 31.86 -11.29
N ALA A 754 -17.45 30.71 -11.54
CA ALA A 754 -17.51 29.62 -10.59
C ALA A 754 -17.25 28.29 -11.31
N TYR A 755 -16.67 27.35 -10.58
CA TYR A 755 -16.39 26.02 -11.08
C TYR A 755 -16.72 24.98 -10.02
N PHE A 756 -17.37 23.92 -10.43
CA PHE A 756 -17.60 22.75 -9.60
C PHE A 756 -17.09 21.51 -10.32
N SER A 757 -16.48 20.58 -9.56
CA SER A 757 -16.10 19.27 -10.07
C SER A 757 -16.25 18.18 -9.02
N PHE A 758 -16.54 16.98 -9.50
CA PHE A 758 -16.61 15.76 -8.72
C PHE A 758 -16.02 14.60 -9.53
N GLY A 759 -15.18 13.79 -8.92
CA GLY A 759 -14.57 12.60 -9.52
C GLY A 759 -13.17 12.83 -10.08
N TYR A 760 -12.62 11.79 -10.66
CA TYR A 760 -11.25 11.74 -11.17
C TYR A 760 -11.10 12.44 -12.52
N THR A 761 -9.92 12.99 -12.79
CA THR A 761 -9.61 13.63 -14.09
C THR A 761 -9.09 12.60 -15.08
N PHE A 762 -9.69 12.52 -16.31
CA PHE A 762 -9.29 11.63 -17.38
C PHE A 762 -9.55 12.23 -18.79
#